data_ed784f838dacea2986778cdeac590e36
#
_entry.id   ed784f838dacea2986778cdeac590e36
#
_cell.length_a   1.000
_cell.length_b   1.000
_cell.length_c   1.000
_cell.angle_alpha   90.00
_cell.angle_beta   90.00
_cell.angle_gamma   90.00
#
_symmetry.space_group_name_H-M   'P 1'
#
loop_
_entity.id
_entity.type
_entity.pdbx_description
1 polymer ?
#
loop_
_entity_poly.entity_id
_entity_poly.type
_entity_poly.pdbx_seq_one_letter_code
_entity_poly.pdbx_strand_id
1 'polypeptide(L)'
;MFFPRLALAEEVRRLIMLSRSLSGIKNGFILGLLFAGVSTFAEFEGKKSKWKGYTRTEFKVGEHAAFVVEPKTQAVGKPWVWRARFPTYHTEIDELLLADGYHIAHINTGSKLGSPKALAIWKEFYDLLTTQYGLNQKMALEGVSRGGLYVYRWAKNYPQTVACIYNDTPVCDFKSWPGGKGKGKGAKGEWKRVLKEYGFTNEAEALAYADNPIDNLQPIVDARIPIMHIVTEDDAIVPPMENTYVLKERLEKLGHPVFYVISIEKGDRANGHHFDVKHPEVGYQFIRKYSDFSNPYPVFLRSGLKNSQHVFTHQKKGRVGFLGGSITEASGWRNHASDSLKKRFPDTEFEFVYAGIGSTDSTYGAYRLHRDILSKGKIDLLFIESAVNELHNSRTRDDISKAVEGIILQARRHNPNIDIIAQYLYDMPYVESYRKGITPWQIAALDRISLQYGINAIDQARQVTKWFESGEISQKEFGGCHPKPAGHQAYASMIDCLFDRAWTGPVAGQLVPHKTGRRYDACSYDQAGLHPLSLAQIKSGWKRVENWQGTGKGSVRKHDKGLDYLEATEPGAELTVEFSGTAIGLPMVAGPDVGIIEWKVDDGPWKSLDQFTKWSRGLHIPWIYMLEKELPLGEHTLTLRTTDQKNENSIGYACRFSAFAINGNNH
;
A
#
# COMPACT_ATOMS: atom_id res chain seq x y z
N MET A 1 29.03 -11.72 -22.32
CA MET A 1 29.57 -10.34 -22.56
C MET A 1 29.21 -9.46 -21.37
N PHE A 2 30.01 -9.52 -20.34
CA PHE A 2 29.87 -8.69 -19.14
C PHE A 2 31.18 -7.91 -18.95
N PHE A 3 31.08 -6.67 -18.69
CA PHE A 3 31.99 -5.59 -18.27
C PHE A 3 31.86 -4.35 -19.15
N PRO A 4 31.20 -3.28 -18.67
CA PRO A 4 31.91 -2.00 -18.60
C PRO A 4 31.55 -1.06 -17.41
N ARG A 5 30.78 -1.47 -16.38
CA ARG A 5 30.41 -0.53 -15.29
C ARG A 5 31.36 -0.52 -14.08
N LEU A 6 32.09 -1.58 -13.82
CA LEU A 6 33.10 -1.58 -12.75
C LEU A 6 34.38 -0.82 -13.16
N ALA A 7 34.76 -0.85 -14.40
CA ALA A 7 35.92 -0.12 -14.91
C ALA A 7 35.77 1.40 -14.78
N LEU A 8 34.56 1.92 -14.99
CA LEU A 8 34.30 3.36 -14.88
C LEU A 8 34.37 3.91 -13.44
N ALA A 9 33.95 3.12 -12.46
CA ALA A 9 34.02 3.50 -11.05
C ALA A 9 35.45 3.46 -10.48
N GLU A 10 36.28 2.56 -10.96
CA GLU A 10 37.69 2.50 -10.59
C GLU A 10 38.51 3.59 -11.27
N GLU A 11 38.20 3.92 -12.51
CA GLU A 11 38.86 5.00 -13.24
C GLU A 11 38.50 6.38 -12.66
N VAL A 12 37.27 6.61 -12.23
CA VAL A 12 36.86 7.81 -11.51
C VAL A 12 37.56 7.92 -10.14
N ARG A 13 37.75 6.83 -9.40
CA ARG A 13 38.56 6.82 -8.17
C ARG A 13 40.03 7.12 -8.41
N ARG A 14 40.61 6.60 -9.48
CA ARG A 14 41.99 6.90 -9.88
C ARG A 14 42.19 8.38 -10.24
N LEU A 15 41.24 8.96 -10.97
CA LEU A 15 41.26 10.38 -11.35
C LEU A 15 41.10 11.32 -10.13
N ILE A 16 40.27 10.96 -9.15
CA ILE A 16 40.12 11.70 -7.89
C ILE A 16 41.41 11.62 -7.04
N MET A 17 42.12 10.49 -7.04
CA MET A 17 43.39 10.37 -6.32
C MET A 17 44.52 11.13 -7.02
N LEU A 18 44.56 11.17 -8.35
CA LEU A 18 45.51 11.99 -9.13
C LEU A 18 45.29 13.48 -8.94
N SER A 19 44.04 13.94 -8.76
CA SER A 19 43.79 15.37 -8.53
C SER A 19 44.23 15.85 -7.14
N ARG A 20 44.38 14.96 -6.15
CA ARG A 20 44.92 15.29 -4.81
C ARG A 20 46.45 15.37 -4.74
N SER A 21 47.16 14.84 -5.74
CA SER A 21 48.64 14.87 -5.77
C SER A 21 49.19 16.08 -6.55
N LEU A 22 48.34 16.89 -7.21
CA LEU A 22 48.74 18.01 -8.05
C LEU A 22 48.37 19.40 -7.49
N SER A 23 48.24 19.54 -6.18
CA SER A 23 47.96 20.82 -5.49
C SER A 23 49.19 21.78 -5.46
N GLY A 24 49.96 21.85 -6.52
CA GLY A 24 51.16 22.67 -6.56
C GLY A 24 51.36 23.53 -7.80
N ILE A 25 50.41 23.63 -8.77
CA ILE A 25 50.61 24.42 -9.97
C ILE A 25 49.46 25.44 -10.11
N LYS A 26 49.81 26.72 -9.89
CA LYS A 26 48.98 27.87 -10.29
C LYS A 26 48.97 27.93 -11.85
N ASN A 27 47.82 27.75 -12.45
CA ASN A 27 47.31 28.58 -13.56
C ASN A 27 45.99 28.04 -14.08
N GLY A 28 45.00 28.92 -14.10
CA GLY A 28 43.65 28.65 -14.58
C GLY A 28 43.61 28.43 -16.09
N PHE A 29 43.46 27.17 -16.52
CA PHE A 29 43.04 26.82 -17.88
C PHE A 29 42.62 25.33 -18.04
N ILE A 30 42.37 24.57 -16.97
CA ILE A 30 41.95 23.14 -17.07
C ILE A 30 40.64 22.86 -16.29
N LEU A 31 39.74 23.83 -16.14
CA LEU A 31 38.40 23.59 -15.55
C LEU A 31 37.28 23.52 -16.62
N GLY A 32 37.66 23.57 -17.90
CA GLY A 32 36.70 23.64 -19.01
C GLY A 32 36.35 22.35 -19.76
N LEU A 33 36.94 21.18 -19.39
CA LEU A 33 36.82 19.97 -20.24
C LEU A 33 36.21 18.71 -19.53
N LEU A 34 35.68 18.83 -18.32
CA LEU A 34 35.03 17.73 -17.60
C LEU A 34 33.49 17.86 -17.49
N PHE A 35 32.87 18.78 -18.23
CA PHE A 35 31.41 18.96 -18.29
C PHE A 35 30.83 18.66 -19.68
N ALA A 36 31.46 17.83 -20.47
CA ALA A 36 30.93 17.40 -21.76
C ALA A 36 30.17 16.06 -21.62
N GLY A 37 28.94 16.14 -21.15
CA GLY A 37 28.06 14.95 -21.05
C GLY A 37 26.75 15.15 -20.31
N VAL A 38 26.47 16.31 -19.75
CA VAL A 38 25.14 16.63 -19.25
C VAL A 38 24.34 17.13 -20.43
N SER A 39 23.47 16.31 -21.00
CA SER A 39 22.42 16.75 -21.90
C SER A 39 21.56 17.78 -21.17
N THR A 40 21.82 19.06 -21.35
CA THR A 40 20.95 20.13 -20.86
C THR A 40 19.71 20.12 -21.73
N PHE A 41 18.63 19.50 -21.22
CA PHE A 41 17.33 19.64 -21.85
C PHE A 41 16.90 21.12 -21.85
N ALA A 42 16.19 21.54 -22.92
CA ALA A 42 15.69 22.88 -23.02
C ALA A 42 14.71 23.23 -21.89
N GLU A 43 14.69 24.50 -21.48
CA GLU A 43 13.60 25.04 -20.67
C GLU A 43 12.32 25.14 -21.52
N PHE A 44 11.14 25.08 -20.86
CA PHE A 44 9.88 25.26 -21.57
C PHE A 44 9.77 26.67 -22.15
N GLU A 45 9.65 26.73 -23.47
CA GLU A 45 9.49 27.98 -24.24
C GLU A 45 8.00 28.24 -24.44
N GLY A 46 7.55 29.51 -24.22
CA GLY A 46 6.18 29.92 -24.41
C GLY A 46 5.73 31.05 -23.48
N LYS A 47 4.44 31.32 -23.49
CA LYS A 47 3.83 32.33 -22.61
C LYS A 47 3.74 31.84 -21.20
N LYS A 48 4.49 32.45 -20.30
CA LYS A 48 4.47 32.09 -18.87
C LYS A 48 3.33 32.78 -18.13
N SER A 49 2.63 32.06 -17.30
CA SER A 49 1.55 32.54 -16.41
C SER A 49 1.65 31.84 -15.04
N LYS A 50 0.81 32.26 -14.08
CA LYS A 50 0.72 31.60 -12.78
C LYS A 50 -0.53 30.72 -12.73
N TRP A 51 -0.36 29.49 -12.22
CA TRP A 51 -1.41 28.56 -11.94
C TRP A 51 -1.26 28.03 -10.50
N LYS A 52 -2.14 28.42 -9.61
CA LYS A 52 -2.13 28.03 -8.17
C LYS A 52 -0.74 28.19 -7.51
N GLY A 53 0.01 29.25 -7.87
CA GLY A 53 1.34 29.52 -7.32
C GLY A 53 2.52 28.83 -8.03
N TYR A 54 2.25 28.01 -9.04
CA TYR A 54 3.23 27.37 -9.92
C TYR A 54 3.38 28.12 -11.24
N THR A 55 4.46 27.87 -11.97
CA THR A 55 4.68 28.42 -13.31
C THR A 55 3.97 27.53 -14.33
N ARG A 56 3.08 28.11 -15.12
CA ARG A 56 2.45 27.47 -16.27
C ARG A 56 2.99 28.11 -17.54
N THR A 57 3.57 27.28 -18.41
CA THR A 57 4.08 27.70 -19.73
C THR A 57 3.13 27.19 -20.81
N GLU A 58 2.58 28.12 -21.61
CA GLU A 58 1.64 27.87 -22.70
C GLU A 58 2.35 27.98 -24.03
N PHE A 59 2.14 27.02 -24.92
CA PHE A 59 2.73 26.97 -26.26
C PHE A 59 1.80 26.23 -27.25
N LYS A 60 2.23 26.08 -28.50
CA LYS A 60 1.50 25.30 -29.51
C LYS A 60 2.31 24.10 -29.96
N VAL A 61 1.60 23.01 -30.27
CA VAL A 61 2.12 21.86 -31.02
C VAL A 61 1.28 21.74 -32.27
N GLY A 62 1.87 22.10 -33.41
CA GLY A 62 1.11 22.41 -34.63
C GLY A 62 0.10 23.53 -34.35
N GLU A 63 -1.17 23.30 -34.67
CA GLU A 63 -2.27 24.24 -34.40
C GLU A 63 -2.87 24.10 -32.98
N HIS A 64 -2.40 23.15 -32.19
CA HIS A 64 -3.01 22.75 -30.92
C HIS A 64 -2.38 23.49 -29.75
N ALA A 65 -3.20 24.19 -28.95
CA ALA A 65 -2.75 24.82 -27.72
C ALA A 65 -2.40 23.74 -26.68
N ALA A 66 -1.23 23.90 -26.08
CA ALA A 66 -0.73 23.02 -25.03
C ALA A 66 -0.17 23.84 -23.87
N PHE A 67 -0.03 23.20 -22.71
CA PHE A 67 0.68 23.79 -21.60
C PHE A 67 1.38 22.73 -20.73
N VAL A 68 2.39 23.20 -20.01
CA VAL A 68 3.00 22.47 -18.90
C VAL A 68 2.97 23.35 -17.66
N VAL A 69 2.60 22.78 -16.52
CA VAL A 69 2.77 23.39 -15.20
C VAL A 69 4.00 22.78 -14.56
N GLU A 70 4.94 23.63 -14.16
CA GLU A 70 6.23 23.23 -13.62
C GLU A 70 6.22 23.24 -12.10
N PRO A 71 6.77 22.22 -11.41
CA PRO A 71 6.92 22.24 -9.97
C PRO A 71 7.96 23.29 -9.54
N LYS A 72 7.91 23.73 -8.29
CA LYS A 72 8.93 24.66 -7.73
C LYS A 72 10.31 24.01 -7.66
N THR A 73 10.35 22.71 -7.40
CA THR A 73 11.56 21.89 -7.39
C THR A 73 11.24 20.60 -8.13
N GLN A 74 11.98 20.30 -9.17
CA GLN A 74 11.76 19.12 -9.98
C GLN A 74 12.19 17.86 -9.21
N ALA A 75 11.37 16.82 -9.22
CA ALA A 75 11.78 15.50 -8.77
C ALA A 75 12.77 14.85 -9.75
N VAL A 76 13.64 13.99 -9.24
CA VAL A 76 14.60 13.23 -10.05
C VAL A 76 13.86 12.40 -11.09
N GLY A 77 14.34 12.41 -12.32
CA GLY A 77 13.69 11.71 -13.45
C GLY A 77 12.52 12.46 -14.07
N LYS A 78 12.24 13.70 -13.64
CA LYS A 78 11.18 14.57 -14.16
C LYS A 78 9.85 13.85 -14.40
N PRO A 79 9.24 13.24 -13.35
CA PRO A 79 7.95 12.58 -13.47
C PRO A 79 6.87 13.59 -13.86
N TRP A 80 5.85 13.10 -14.56
CA TRP A 80 4.76 13.96 -15.01
C TRP A 80 3.43 13.23 -15.16
N VAL A 81 2.37 14.04 -15.14
CA VAL A 81 1.00 13.62 -15.38
C VAL A 81 0.49 14.26 -16.66
N TRP A 82 -0.14 13.46 -17.50
CA TRP A 82 -0.81 13.92 -18.71
C TRP A 82 -2.32 13.96 -18.50
N ARG A 83 -2.86 15.15 -18.36
CA ARG A 83 -4.32 15.34 -18.27
C ARG A 83 -4.94 15.31 -19.66
N ALA A 84 -5.84 14.34 -19.88
CA ALA A 84 -6.46 14.10 -21.18
C ALA A 84 -7.47 15.19 -21.55
N ARG A 85 -8.37 15.52 -20.62
CA ARG A 85 -9.45 16.51 -20.80
C ARG A 85 -9.73 17.22 -19.48
N PHE A 86 -10.43 18.36 -19.58
CA PHE A 86 -10.86 19.14 -18.42
C PHE A 86 -9.73 19.50 -17.45
N PRO A 87 -8.68 20.20 -17.95
CA PRO A 87 -7.46 20.42 -17.17
C PRO A 87 -7.62 21.36 -15.98
N THR A 88 -8.80 21.87 -15.73
CA THR A 88 -9.15 22.73 -14.58
C THR A 88 -10.11 22.06 -13.62
N TYR A 89 -10.49 20.80 -13.87
CA TYR A 89 -11.44 20.07 -13.05
C TYR A 89 -10.73 19.03 -12.19
N HIS A 90 -11.07 18.90 -10.90
CA HIS A 90 -10.46 17.99 -9.92
C HIS A 90 -8.92 18.13 -9.87
N THR A 91 -8.45 19.35 -9.66
CA THR A 91 -7.01 19.67 -9.69
C THR A 91 -6.31 19.51 -8.33
N GLU A 92 -7.00 19.01 -7.32
CA GLU A 92 -6.47 18.82 -5.97
C GLU A 92 -5.32 17.81 -5.95
N ILE A 93 -5.39 16.78 -6.79
CA ILE A 93 -4.33 15.78 -6.96
C ILE A 93 -3.11 16.42 -7.66
N ASP A 94 -3.34 17.24 -8.69
CA ASP A 94 -2.29 17.94 -9.40
C ASP A 94 -1.47 18.83 -8.46
N GLU A 95 -2.13 19.54 -7.53
CA GLU A 95 -1.46 20.40 -6.56
C GLU A 95 -0.52 19.63 -5.63
N LEU A 96 -0.95 18.44 -5.18
CA LEU A 96 -0.12 17.55 -4.37
C LEU A 96 1.08 17.01 -5.17
N LEU A 97 0.86 16.64 -6.43
CA LEU A 97 1.92 16.14 -7.31
C LEU A 97 2.93 17.23 -7.68
N LEU A 98 2.48 18.46 -7.95
CA LEU A 98 3.35 19.61 -8.19
C LEU A 98 4.20 19.94 -6.95
N ALA A 99 3.62 19.85 -5.76
CA ALA A 99 4.35 20.05 -4.51
C ALA A 99 5.45 18.98 -4.31
N ASP A 100 5.25 17.80 -4.87
CA ASP A 100 6.18 16.65 -4.82
C ASP A 100 7.14 16.59 -6.04
N GLY A 101 7.15 17.62 -6.89
CA GLY A 101 8.12 17.77 -7.97
C GLY A 101 7.69 17.20 -9.33
N TYR A 102 6.42 16.84 -9.51
CA TYR A 102 5.86 16.38 -10.79
C TYR A 102 5.52 17.57 -11.69
N HIS A 103 5.57 17.33 -13.01
CA HIS A 103 5.02 18.25 -14.01
C HIS A 103 3.58 17.84 -14.37
N ILE A 104 2.73 18.81 -14.69
CA ILE A 104 1.38 18.55 -15.19
C ILE A 104 1.30 19.07 -16.62
N ALA A 105 0.92 18.22 -17.56
CA ALA A 105 0.89 18.55 -18.98
C ALA A 105 -0.51 18.33 -19.59
N HIS A 106 -0.88 19.17 -20.54
CA HIS A 106 -2.12 19.06 -21.29
C HIS A 106 -1.97 19.60 -22.72
N ILE A 107 -2.62 18.95 -23.67
CA ILE A 107 -2.80 19.44 -25.04
C ILE A 107 -4.29 19.43 -25.41
N ASN A 108 -4.75 20.51 -25.98
CA ASN A 108 -6.13 20.64 -26.45
C ASN A 108 -6.31 20.07 -27.85
N THR A 109 -6.82 18.88 -27.97
CA THR A 109 -7.12 18.22 -29.24
C THR A 109 -8.50 18.59 -29.79
N GLY A 110 -9.19 19.58 -29.18
CA GLY A 110 -10.59 19.82 -29.47
C GLY A 110 -11.47 18.65 -29.02
N SER A 111 -12.62 18.47 -29.68
CA SER A 111 -13.55 17.39 -29.37
C SER A 111 -13.36 16.18 -30.30
N LYS A 112 -12.14 15.64 -30.37
CA LYS A 112 -11.81 14.48 -31.23
C LYS A 112 -12.11 13.12 -30.57
N LEU A 113 -12.60 13.12 -29.33
CA LEU A 113 -13.16 11.96 -28.60
C LEU A 113 -12.25 10.70 -28.64
N GLY A 114 -10.92 10.88 -28.51
CA GLY A 114 -9.97 9.77 -28.51
C GLY A 114 -9.81 9.04 -29.86
N SER A 115 -10.22 9.66 -30.96
CA SER A 115 -10.09 9.09 -32.31
C SER A 115 -8.61 8.92 -32.72
N PRO A 116 -8.32 8.17 -33.81
CA PRO A 116 -6.96 8.08 -34.36
C PRO A 116 -6.30 9.43 -34.64
N LYS A 117 -7.10 10.45 -35.04
CA LYS A 117 -6.64 11.82 -35.24
C LYS A 117 -6.17 12.47 -33.91
N ALA A 118 -6.86 12.20 -32.82
CA ALA A 118 -6.44 12.67 -31.49
C ALA A 118 -5.13 12.01 -31.06
N LEU A 119 -4.98 10.71 -31.35
CA LEU A 119 -3.77 9.96 -31.00
C LEU A 119 -2.51 10.52 -31.71
N ALA A 120 -2.62 10.92 -32.98
CA ALA A 120 -1.52 11.51 -33.72
C ALA A 120 -1.04 12.83 -33.06
N ILE A 121 -1.98 13.70 -32.70
CA ILE A 121 -1.66 14.97 -31.99
C ILE A 121 -0.99 14.69 -30.64
N TRP A 122 -1.46 13.69 -29.92
CA TRP A 122 -0.89 13.27 -28.67
C TRP A 122 0.55 12.75 -28.85
N LYS A 123 0.80 12.01 -29.94
CA LYS A 123 2.13 11.49 -30.23
C LYS A 123 3.16 12.60 -30.45
N GLU A 124 2.82 13.64 -31.20
CA GLU A 124 3.68 14.82 -31.39
C GLU A 124 3.98 15.53 -30.06
N PHE A 125 2.97 15.70 -29.22
CA PHE A 125 3.15 16.32 -27.91
C PHE A 125 4.01 15.47 -26.97
N TYR A 126 3.80 14.16 -26.92
CA TYR A 126 4.61 13.24 -26.13
C TYR A 126 6.08 13.29 -26.56
N ASP A 127 6.35 13.24 -27.87
CA ASP A 127 7.70 13.28 -28.40
C ASP A 127 8.40 14.60 -28.02
N LEU A 128 7.71 15.72 -28.17
CA LEU A 128 8.21 17.03 -27.77
C LEU A 128 8.61 17.04 -26.28
N LEU A 129 7.73 16.60 -25.41
CA LEU A 129 7.95 16.64 -23.96
C LEU A 129 9.12 15.73 -23.52
N THR A 130 9.22 14.54 -24.11
CA THR A 130 10.21 13.54 -23.69
C THR A 130 11.57 13.73 -24.37
N THR A 131 11.63 14.22 -25.61
CA THR A 131 12.89 14.37 -26.34
C THR A 131 13.52 15.75 -26.17
N GLN A 132 12.73 16.82 -26.27
CA GLN A 132 13.26 18.19 -26.18
C GLN A 132 13.33 18.67 -24.72
N TYR A 133 12.30 18.44 -23.92
CA TYR A 133 12.23 18.92 -22.53
C TYR A 133 12.67 17.88 -21.49
N GLY A 134 12.88 16.64 -21.92
CA GLY A 134 13.44 15.57 -21.09
C GLY A 134 12.54 15.12 -19.95
N LEU A 135 11.21 15.24 -20.10
CA LEU A 135 10.29 14.61 -19.17
C LEU A 135 10.43 13.08 -19.25
N ASN A 136 10.06 12.38 -18.20
CA ASN A 136 10.17 10.93 -18.14
C ASN A 136 9.45 10.27 -19.32
N GLN A 137 10.04 9.21 -19.89
CA GLN A 137 9.40 8.46 -20.98
C GLN A 137 8.12 7.72 -20.54
N LYS A 138 7.96 7.48 -19.24
CA LYS A 138 6.71 6.97 -18.68
C LYS A 138 5.99 8.07 -17.91
N MET A 139 4.69 8.22 -18.14
CA MET A 139 3.86 9.18 -17.43
C MET A 139 2.65 8.54 -16.78
N ALA A 140 2.08 9.20 -15.79
CA ALA A 140 0.74 8.91 -15.34
C ALA A 140 -0.27 9.54 -16.31
N LEU A 141 -1.27 8.78 -16.72
CA LEU A 141 -2.40 9.27 -17.50
C LEU A 141 -3.56 9.60 -16.57
N GLU A 142 -4.09 10.81 -16.71
CA GLU A 142 -5.26 11.25 -15.96
C GLU A 142 -6.40 11.61 -16.89
N GLY A 143 -7.56 10.99 -16.68
CA GLY A 143 -8.75 11.22 -17.47
C GLY A 143 -9.96 11.57 -16.61
N VAL A 144 -10.78 12.52 -17.09
CA VAL A 144 -12.08 12.84 -16.51
C VAL A 144 -13.13 12.64 -17.56
N SER A 145 -14.23 11.93 -17.25
CA SER A 145 -15.37 11.75 -18.14
C SER A 145 -14.92 11.23 -19.53
N ARG A 146 -15.21 11.96 -20.62
CA ARG A 146 -14.75 11.62 -21.99
C ARG A 146 -13.22 11.56 -22.13
N GLY A 147 -12.44 11.97 -21.12
CA GLY A 147 -11.00 11.80 -21.09
C GLY A 147 -10.58 10.33 -21.12
N GLY A 148 -11.41 9.43 -20.59
CA GLY A 148 -11.18 7.99 -20.66
C GLY A 148 -10.97 7.48 -22.09
N LEU A 149 -11.70 8.00 -23.09
CA LEU A 149 -11.51 7.64 -24.50
C LEU A 149 -10.09 7.91 -24.98
N TYR A 150 -9.46 8.99 -24.55
CA TYR A 150 -8.08 9.35 -24.92
C TYR A 150 -7.06 8.50 -24.18
N VAL A 151 -7.22 8.40 -22.87
CA VAL A 151 -6.32 7.66 -21.98
C VAL A 151 -6.16 6.21 -22.43
N TYR A 152 -7.26 5.50 -22.65
CA TYR A 152 -7.21 4.09 -23.06
C TYR A 152 -6.77 3.91 -24.52
N ARG A 153 -7.09 4.87 -25.39
CA ARG A 153 -6.53 4.85 -26.76
C ARG A 153 -5.02 4.92 -26.72
N TRP A 154 -4.46 5.83 -25.93
CA TRP A 154 -3.02 5.95 -25.78
C TRP A 154 -2.41 4.70 -25.15
N ALA A 155 -2.97 4.25 -24.03
CA ALA A 155 -2.44 3.10 -23.27
C ALA A 155 -2.40 1.80 -24.10
N LYS A 156 -3.36 1.59 -24.99
CA LYS A 156 -3.37 0.41 -25.88
C LYS A 156 -2.33 0.52 -27.00
N ASN A 157 -2.08 1.72 -27.52
CA ASN A 157 -1.16 1.91 -28.65
C ASN A 157 0.31 2.11 -28.19
N TYR A 158 0.53 2.69 -27.02
CA TYR A 158 1.87 2.99 -26.48
C TYR A 158 1.99 2.53 -25.00
N PRO A 159 1.70 1.26 -24.68
CA PRO A 159 1.62 0.78 -23.30
C PRO A 159 2.94 0.96 -22.53
N GLN A 160 4.09 0.85 -23.21
CA GLN A 160 5.41 1.01 -22.62
C GLN A 160 5.68 2.42 -22.08
N THR A 161 4.90 3.42 -22.50
CA THR A 161 5.04 4.83 -22.08
C THR A 161 4.16 5.19 -20.88
N VAL A 162 3.34 4.25 -20.41
CA VAL A 162 2.37 4.51 -19.33
C VAL A 162 2.87 3.93 -18.03
N ALA A 163 2.91 4.76 -16.99
CA ALA A 163 3.24 4.36 -15.63
C ALA A 163 2.03 3.83 -14.88
N CYS A 164 0.91 4.55 -14.98
CA CYS A 164 -0.40 4.18 -14.41
C CYS A 164 -1.52 5.01 -15.07
N ILE A 165 -2.76 4.60 -14.82
CA ILE A 165 -3.97 5.29 -15.29
C ILE A 165 -4.81 5.66 -14.08
N TYR A 166 -5.15 6.95 -13.93
CA TYR A 166 -6.11 7.47 -12.98
C TYR A 166 -7.27 8.13 -13.72
N ASN A 167 -8.51 7.77 -13.42
CA ASN A 167 -9.68 8.34 -14.08
C ASN A 167 -10.84 8.62 -13.12
N ASP A 168 -11.51 9.76 -13.36
CA ASP A 168 -12.77 10.14 -12.72
C ASP A 168 -13.93 9.88 -13.67
N THR A 169 -14.89 9.04 -13.27
CA THR A 169 -16.13 8.72 -14.02
C THR A 169 -15.88 8.57 -15.53
N PRO A 170 -14.92 7.73 -15.97
CA PRO A 170 -14.45 7.72 -17.35
C PRO A 170 -15.46 7.09 -18.32
N VAL A 171 -15.54 7.67 -19.54
CA VAL A 171 -16.15 7.00 -20.68
C VAL A 171 -15.23 5.89 -21.16
N CYS A 172 -15.67 4.66 -21.04
CA CYS A 172 -14.95 3.47 -21.50
C CYS A 172 -15.59 2.82 -22.74
N ASP A 173 -16.81 3.19 -23.08
CA ASP A 173 -17.49 2.83 -24.33
C ASP A 173 -18.24 4.02 -24.90
N PHE A 174 -17.88 4.46 -26.09
CA PHE A 174 -18.58 5.57 -26.74
C PHE A 174 -20.01 5.21 -27.15
N LYS A 175 -20.36 3.92 -27.21
CA LYS A 175 -21.73 3.46 -27.46
C LYS A 175 -22.65 3.75 -26.27
N SER A 176 -22.13 3.63 -25.04
CA SER A 176 -22.81 4.08 -23.81
C SER A 176 -22.91 5.60 -23.81
N TRP A 177 -21.77 6.30 -23.85
CA TRP A 177 -21.75 7.75 -24.01
C TRP A 177 -20.67 8.14 -25.05
N PRO A 178 -21.02 8.96 -26.05
CA PRO A 178 -22.25 9.71 -26.24
C PRO A 178 -23.37 8.96 -26.98
N GLY A 179 -23.21 7.70 -27.31
CA GLY A 179 -24.14 6.94 -28.16
C GLY A 179 -25.53 6.76 -27.56
N GLY A 180 -25.66 6.69 -26.24
CA GLY A 180 -26.95 6.47 -25.54
C GLY A 180 -27.56 5.10 -25.90
N LYS A 181 -26.71 4.09 -26.13
CA LYS A 181 -27.14 2.73 -26.50
C LYS A 181 -27.31 1.79 -25.30
N GLY A 182 -27.14 2.34 -24.10
CA GLY A 182 -27.37 1.69 -22.83
C GLY A 182 -28.37 2.45 -21.98
N LYS A 183 -28.17 2.45 -20.65
CA LYS A 183 -29.03 3.17 -19.68
C LYS A 183 -28.68 4.65 -19.56
N GLY A 184 -27.43 5.02 -19.90
CA GLY A 184 -26.96 6.40 -19.82
C GLY A 184 -27.63 7.33 -20.82
N LYS A 185 -27.73 8.61 -20.45
CA LYS A 185 -28.22 9.64 -21.36
C LYS A 185 -27.19 9.89 -22.44
N GLY A 186 -27.53 9.58 -23.69
CA GLY A 186 -26.71 9.92 -24.84
C GLY A 186 -26.62 11.43 -25.09
N ALA A 187 -25.70 11.82 -25.99
CA ALA A 187 -25.49 13.18 -26.44
C ALA A 187 -25.46 13.22 -27.98
N LYS A 188 -26.62 13.48 -28.62
CA LYS A 188 -26.78 13.43 -30.07
C LYS A 188 -25.71 14.22 -30.85
N GLY A 189 -25.33 15.40 -30.38
CA GLY A 189 -24.29 16.23 -31.00
C GLY A 189 -22.90 15.58 -30.93
N GLU A 190 -22.56 15.01 -29.78
CA GLU A 190 -21.28 14.32 -29.57
C GLU A 190 -21.26 12.96 -30.30
N TRP A 191 -22.40 12.28 -30.43
CA TRP A 191 -22.52 11.07 -31.23
C TRP A 191 -22.22 11.31 -32.71
N LYS A 192 -22.82 12.38 -33.30
CA LYS A 192 -22.48 12.82 -34.67
C LYS A 192 -21.00 13.14 -34.83
N ARG A 193 -20.38 13.70 -33.77
CA ARG A 193 -18.94 13.98 -33.74
C ARG A 193 -18.09 12.72 -33.70
N VAL A 194 -18.50 11.67 -32.96
CA VAL A 194 -17.84 10.35 -33.02
C VAL A 194 -17.81 9.85 -34.47
N LEU A 195 -18.95 9.84 -35.16
CA LEU A 195 -18.99 9.37 -36.56
C LEU A 195 -17.98 10.13 -37.43
N LYS A 196 -17.95 11.46 -37.33
CA LYS A 196 -17.06 12.33 -38.12
C LYS A 196 -15.57 12.12 -37.76
N GLU A 197 -15.23 12.12 -36.47
CA GLU A 197 -13.84 12.09 -36.04
C GLU A 197 -13.19 10.71 -36.19
N TYR A 198 -13.96 9.65 -36.07
CA TYR A 198 -13.51 8.28 -36.34
C TYR A 198 -13.56 7.92 -37.84
N GLY A 199 -14.27 8.70 -38.66
CA GLY A 199 -14.41 8.46 -40.10
C GLY A 199 -15.44 7.39 -40.44
N PHE A 200 -16.41 7.15 -39.55
CA PHE A 200 -17.50 6.22 -39.84
C PHE A 200 -18.48 6.82 -40.89
N THR A 201 -18.84 6.04 -41.85
CA THR A 201 -19.77 6.46 -42.91
C THR A 201 -21.23 6.46 -42.43
N ASN A 202 -21.56 5.62 -41.47
CA ASN A 202 -22.87 5.46 -40.91
C ASN A 202 -22.82 5.00 -39.44
N GLU A 203 -23.98 4.98 -38.78
CA GLU A 203 -24.10 4.57 -37.39
C GLU A 203 -23.81 3.07 -37.18
N ALA A 204 -24.12 2.19 -38.16
CA ALA A 204 -23.88 0.76 -38.04
C ALA A 204 -22.37 0.45 -37.90
N GLU A 205 -21.51 1.18 -38.60
CA GLU A 205 -20.05 1.05 -38.44
C GLU A 205 -19.59 1.46 -37.05
N ALA A 206 -20.13 2.53 -36.50
CA ALA A 206 -19.79 2.96 -35.14
C ALA A 206 -20.28 1.93 -34.10
N LEU A 207 -21.45 1.31 -34.31
CA LEU A 207 -21.94 0.27 -33.41
C LEU A 207 -21.15 -1.04 -33.52
N ALA A 208 -20.62 -1.35 -34.71
CA ALA A 208 -19.76 -2.50 -34.93
C ALA A 208 -18.33 -2.30 -34.47
N TYR A 209 -17.93 -1.06 -34.12
CA TYR A 209 -16.56 -0.75 -33.69
C TYR A 209 -16.17 -1.52 -32.42
N ALA A 210 -15.05 -2.25 -32.50
CA ALA A 210 -14.58 -3.17 -31.49
C ALA A 210 -13.20 -2.78 -30.90
N ASP A 211 -12.94 -1.47 -30.81
CA ASP A 211 -11.70 -0.94 -30.21
C ASP A 211 -11.95 0.24 -29.25
N ASN A 212 -13.11 0.19 -28.54
CA ASN A 212 -13.37 1.08 -27.42
C ASN A 212 -12.39 0.82 -26.25
N PRO A 213 -12.28 1.69 -25.26
CA PRO A 213 -11.52 1.42 -24.04
C PRO A 213 -11.76 0.06 -23.40
N ILE A 214 -12.98 -0.46 -23.49
CA ILE A 214 -13.37 -1.80 -22.99
C ILE A 214 -12.94 -2.96 -23.91
N ASP A 215 -12.41 -2.69 -25.10
CA ASP A 215 -12.05 -3.70 -26.10
C ASP A 215 -10.52 -3.75 -26.29
N ASN A 216 -9.99 -4.87 -26.84
CA ASN A 216 -8.58 -5.05 -27.19
C ASN A 216 -7.61 -4.71 -26.03
N LEU A 217 -7.86 -5.28 -24.86
CA LEU A 217 -7.18 -4.94 -23.60
C LEU A 217 -5.82 -5.62 -23.41
N GLN A 218 -5.44 -6.56 -24.28
CA GLN A 218 -4.21 -7.33 -24.14
C GLN A 218 -2.96 -6.46 -23.97
N PRO A 219 -2.77 -5.34 -24.72
CA PRO A 219 -1.59 -4.48 -24.53
C PRO A 219 -1.50 -3.87 -23.13
N ILE A 220 -2.63 -3.55 -22.50
CA ILE A 220 -2.68 -3.03 -21.13
C ILE A 220 -2.32 -4.12 -20.12
N VAL A 221 -2.81 -5.34 -20.36
CA VAL A 221 -2.53 -6.52 -19.53
C VAL A 221 -1.06 -6.89 -19.61
N ASP A 222 -0.50 -7.00 -20.82
CA ASP A 222 0.90 -7.37 -21.03
C ASP A 222 1.88 -6.34 -20.41
N ALA A 223 1.56 -5.06 -20.52
CA ALA A 223 2.32 -3.98 -19.90
C ALA A 223 2.02 -3.80 -18.40
N ARG A 224 1.03 -4.54 -17.87
CA ARG A 224 0.63 -4.53 -16.45
C ARG A 224 0.37 -3.13 -15.91
N ILE A 225 -0.29 -2.28 -16.69
CA ILE A 225 -0.52 -0.88 -16.35
C ILE A 225 -1.49 -0.78 -15.16
N PRO A 226 -1.06 -0.28 -13.99
CA PRO A 226 -1.96 -0.11 -12.85
C PRO A 226 -3.07 0.89 -13.17
N ILE A 227 -4.29 0.58 -12.76
CA ILE A 227 -5.48 1.39 -13.04
C ILE A 227 -6.21 1.72 -11.75
N MET A 228 -6.64 2.98 -11.61
CA MET A 228 -7.56 3.43 -10.58
C MET A 228 -8.67 4.27 -11.22
N HIS A 229 -9.92 3.93 -10.90
CA HIS A 229 -11.09 4.75 -11.23
C HIS A 229 -11.78 5.23 -9.95
N ILE A 230 -12.26 6.46 -9.96
CA ILE A 230 -13.28 6.94 -9.02
C ILE A 230 -14.57 7.08 -9.78
N VAL A 231 -15.65 6.50 -9.27
CA VAL A 231 -16.97 6.51 -9.90
C VAL A 231 -18.05 6.86 -8.90
N THR A 232 -19.16 7.38 -9.39
CA THR A 232 -20.40 7.55 -8.62
C THR A 232 -21.41 6.52 -9.09
N GLU A 233 -22.08 5.84 -8.17
CA GLU A 233 -22.98 4.73 -8.50
C GLU A 233 -24.27 5.20 -9.15
N ASP A 234 -24.70 6.44 -8.88
CA ASP A 234 -25.89 7.06 -9.44
C ASP A 234 -25.63 7.88 -10.71
N ASP A 235 -24.44 7.72 -11.35
CA ASP A 235 -24.10 8.42 -12.58
C ASP A 235 -25.04 8.00 -13.75
N ALA A 236 -25.96 8.90 -14.09
CA ALA A 236 -26.91 8.70 -15.19
C ALA A 236 -26.38 9.22 -16.56
N ILE A 237 -25.20 9.84 -16.58
CA ILE A 237 -24.55 10.32 -17.81
C ILE A 237 -23.59 9.29 -18.36
N VAL A 238 -22.67 8.77 -17.51
CA VAL A 238 -21.68 7.74 -17.84
C VAL A 238 -21.81 6.60 -16.82
N PRO A 239 -22.86 5.78 -16.90
CA PRO A 239 -23.12 4.74 -15.92
C PRO A 239 -21.91 3.83 -15.70
N PRO A 240 -21.43 3.66 -14.45
CA PRO A 240 -20.24 2.84 -14.17
C PRO A 240 -20.45 1.38 -14.58
N MET A 241 -21.68 0.88 -14.52
CA MET A 241 -22.04 -0.48 -14.93
C MET A 241 -21.84 -0.75 -16.43
N GLU A 242 -21.82 0.28 -17.27
CA GLU A 242 -21.60 0.18 -18.72
C GLU A 242 -20.18 0.55 -19.14
N ASN A 243 -19.41 1.13 -18.25
CA ASN A 243 -18.07 1.67 -18.48
C ASN A 243 -17.03 1.01 -17.59
N THR A 244 -16.85 1.51 -16.38
CA THR A 244 -15.80 1.07 -15.45
C THR A 244 -15.91 -0.40 -15.07
N TYR A 245 -17.10 -0.89 -14.75
CA TYR A 245 -17.25 -2.28 -14.30
C TYR A 245 -17.15 -3.28 -15.45
N VAL A 246 -17.57 -2.92 -16.66
CA VAL A 246 -17.32 -3.77 -17.86
C VAL A 246 -15.83 -3.85 -18.15
N LEU A 247 -15.13 -2.71 -18.11
CA LEU A 247 -13.69 -2.68 -18.30
C LEU A 247 -12.96 -3.52 -17.24
N LYS A 248 -13.34 -3.37 -15.98
CA LYS A 248 -12.78 -4.11 -14.85
C LYS A 248 -12.98 -5.61 -15.02
N GLU A 249 -14.20 -6.06 -15.29
CA GLU A 249 -14.52 -7.46 -15.49
C GLU A 249 -13.69 -8.09 -16.63
N ARG A 250 -13.57 -7.38 -17.76
CA ARG A 250 -12.79 -7.86 -18.91
C ARG A 250 -11.29 -7.95 -18.60
N LEU A 251 -10.73 -6.96 -17.90
CA LEU A 251 -9.35 -6.98 -17.47
C LEU A 251 -9.07 -8.09 -16.44
N GLU A 252 -9.99 -8.31 -15.51
CA GLU A 252 -9.88 -9.42 -14.54
C GLU A 252 -9.90 -10.80 -15.22
N LYS A 253 -10.78 -10.99 -16.21
CA LYS A 253 -10.80 -12.21 -17.02
C LYS A 253 -9.50 -12.47 -17.79
N LEU A 254 -8.80 -11.42 -18.16
CA LEU A 254 -7.48 -11.49 -18.81
C LEU A 254 -6.32 -11.58 -17.79
N GLY A 255 -6.61 -11.63 -16.48
CA GLY A 255 -5.59 -11.73 -15.43
C GLY A 255 -4.87 -10.42 -15.12
N HIS A 256 -5.47 -9.27 -15.40
CA HIS A 256 -4.87 -7.97 -15.10
C HIS A 256 -4.67 -7.76 -13.59
N PRO A 257 -3.45 -7.38 -13.12
CA PRO A 257 -3.11 -7.51 -11.71
C PRO A 257 -3.64 -6.39 -10.80
N VAL A 258 -3.86 -5.18 -11.32
CA VAL A 258 -4.13 -4.00 -10.47
C VAL A 258 -5.21 -3.10 -11.08
N PHE A 259 -6.43 -3.27 -10.64
CA PHE A 259 -7.52 -2.34 -10.94
C PHE A 259 -8.30 -1.96 -9.68
N TYR A 260 -8.11 -0.74 -9.20
CA TYR A 260 -8.83 -0.19 -8.06
C TYR A 260 -10.04 0.60 -8.54
N VAL A 261 -11.20 0.38 -7.93
CA VAL A 261 -12.39 1.21 -8.10
C VAL A 261 -12.75 1.80 -6.74
N ILE A 262 -12.81 3.13 -6.68
CA ILE A 262 -13.34 3.85 -5.53
C ILE A 262 -14.77 4.24 -5.91
N SER A 263 -15.71 3.70 -5.17
CA SER A 263 -17.14 3.93 -5.38
C SER A 263 -17.65 5.01 -4.42
N ILE A 264 -18.34 5.98 -4.97
CA ILE A 264 -19.07 7.02 -4.25
C ILE A 264 -20.55 6.73 -4.47
N GLU A 265 -21.29 6.53 -3.40
CA GLU A 265 -22.70 6.12 -3.46
C GLU A 265 -23.54 7.10 -4.29
N LYS A 266 -23.29 8.40 -4.12
CA LYS A 266 -24.07 9.45 -4.79
C LYS A 266 -23.19 10.63 -5.19
N GLY A 267 -23.31 11.03 -6.47
CA GLY A 267 -22.76 12.29 -6.96
C GLY A 267 -23.57 13.50 -6.52
N ASP A 268 -22.95 14.67 -6.54
CA ASP A 268 -23.56 15.91 -6.03
C ASP A 268 -24.14 16.80 -7.15
N ARG A 269 -23.70 16.59 -8.39
CA ARG A 269 -24.05 17.43 -9.56
C ARG A 269 -24.20 16.58 -10.84
N ALA A 270 -24.78 17.22 -11.88
CA ALA A 270 -24.86 16.67 -13.24
C ALA A 270 -25.46 15.25 -13.31
N ASN A 271 -26.59 15.02 -12.65
CA ASN A 271 -27.26 13.70 -12.60
C ASN A 271 -26.33 12.58 -12.09
N GLY A 272 -25.60 12.84 -11.02
CA GLY A 272 -24.67 11.91 -10.40
C GLY A 272 -23.27 11.88 -11.03
N HIS A 273 -23.04 12.51 -12.19
CA HIS A 273 -21.78 12.43 -12.92
C HIS A 273 -20.62 13.18 -12.27
N HIS A 274 -20.88 14.18 -11.43
CA HIS A 274 -19.87 14.97 -10.75
C HIS A 274 -19.92 14.77 -9.23
N PHE A 275 -18.76 14.91 -8.61
CA PHE A 275 -18.57 14.77 -7.15
C PHE A 275 -17.42 15.67 -6.69
N ASP A 276 -17.33 15.97 -5.41
CA ASP A 276 -16.18 16.64 -4.83
C ASP A 276 -15.12 15.60 -4.41
N VAL A 277 -13.86 15.83 -4.78
CA VAL A 277 -12.74 14.97 -4.39
C VAL A 277 -12.41 15.23 -2.93
N LYS A 278 -13.05 14.49 -2.03
CA LYS A 278 -12.86 14.63 -0.58
C LYS A 278 -11.51 14.10 -0.09
N HIS A 279 -10.90 13.19 -0.83
CA HIS A 279 -9.67 12.48 -0.48
C HIS A 279 -8.69 12.47 -1.66
N PRO A 280 -8.16 13.65 -2.08
CA PRO A 280 -7.23 13.74 -3.21
C PRO A 280 -5.92 12.99 -2.94
N GLU A 281 -5.57 12.79 -1.66
CA GLU A 281 -4.39 12.02 -1.26
C GLU A 281 -4.42 10.58 -1.76
N VAL A 282 -5.57 9.99 -2.00
CA VAL A 282 -5.68 8.59 -2.50
C VAL A 282 -5.21 8.50 -3.95
N GLY A 283 -5.70 9.40 -4.82
CA GLY A 283 -5.26 9.48 -6.22
C GLY A 283 -3.79 9.90 -6.33
N TYR A 284 -3.36 10.91 -5.56
CA TYR A 284 -1.97 11.33 -5.47
C TYR A 284 -1.04 10.17 -5.11
N GLN A 285 -1.36 9.42 -4.06
CA GLN A 285 -0.55 8.30 -3.60
C GLN A 285 -0.50 7.16 -4.61
N PHE A 286 -1.61 6.89 -5.30
CA PHE A 286 -1.66 5.90 -6.37
C PHE A 286 -0.73 6.31 -7.52
N ILE A 287 -0.83 7.54 -8.02
CA ILE A 287 0.01 8.03 -9.11
C ILE A 287 1.47 7.97 -8.70
N ARG A 288 1.80 8.48 -7.53
CA ARG A 288 3.16 8.48 -7.00
C ARG A 288 3.75 7.08 -6.87
N LYS A 289 2.98 6.13 -6.35
CA LYS A 289 3.41 4.73 -6.18
C LYS A 289 3.93 4.11 -7.47
N TYR A 290 3.31 4.45 -8.60
CA TYR A 290 3.60 3.80 -9.88
C TYR A 290 4.45 4.66 -10.84
N SER A 291 4.65 5.94 -10.56
CA SER A 291 5.38 6.87 -11.43
C SER A 291 6.59 7.57 -10.76
N ASP A 292 6.96 7.21 -9.54
CA ASP A 292 8.22 7.63 -8.93
C ASP A 292 9.38 6.75 -9.42
N PHE A 293 10.04 7.19 -10.50
CA PHE A 293 11.15 6.48 -11.12
C PHE A 293 12.51 6.77 -10.48
N SER A 294 12.57 7.70 -9.54
CA SER A 294 13.80 8.05 -8.81
C SER A 294 14.21 6.99 -7.80
N ASN A 295 13.31 6.04 -7.52
CA ASN A 295 13.47 5.07 -6.45
C ASN A 295 13.99 3.72 -6.98
N PRO A 296 15.21 3.30 -6.63
CA PRO A 296 15.75 2.00 -7.01
C PRO A 296 14.96 0.83 -6.38
N TYR A 297 14.29 1.09 -5.24
CA TYR A 297 13.52 0.11 -4.50
C TYR A 297 12.03 0.47 -4.43
N PRO A 298 11.12 -0.50 -4.21
CA PRO A 298 9.69 -0.23 -4.01
C PRO A 298 9.44 0.30 -2.58
N VAL A 299 9.93 1.52 -2.34
CA VAL A 299 9.82 2.29 -1.10
C VAL A 299 8.86 3.45 -1.33
N PHE A 300 7.83 3.53 -0.53
CA PHE A 300 6.74 4.49 -0.66
C PHE A 300 6.73 5.47 0.51
N LEU A 301 7.29 6.65 0.31
CA LEU A 301 7.15 7.78 1.24
C LEU A 301 5.79 8.42 1.00
N ARG A 302 4.91 8.37 1.99
CA ARG A 302 3.54 8.91 1.93
C ARG A 302 3.40 10.15 2.82
N SER A 303 3.41 10.00 4.12
CA SER A 303 3.45 11.16 5.03
C SER A 303 4.88 11.61 5.35
N GLY A 304 5.88 10.85 4.92
CA GLY A 304 7.28 11.08 5.27
C GLY A 304 7.59 10.65 6.71
N LEU A 305 8.77 11.04 7.19
CA LEU A 305 9.26 10.76 8.56
C LEU A 305 9.75 12.05 9.24
N LYS A 306 9.05 13.17 9.02
CA LYS A 306 9.48 14.48 9.49
C LYS A 306 9.32 14.65 10.98
N ASN A 307 8.33 14.00 11.60
CA ASN A 307 8.12 14.09 13.05
C ASN A 307 9.21 13.33 13.80
N SER A 308 9.53 12.11 13.40
CA SER A 308 10.63 11.34 13.99
C SER A 308 11.98 12.04 13.77
N GLN A 309 12.22 12.61 12.58
CA GLN A 309 13.41 13.40 12.31
C GLN A 309 13.52 14.60 13.29
N HIS A 310 12.42 15.33 13.48
CA HIS A 310 12.37 16.45 14.42
C HIS A 310 12.71 16.01 15.86
N VAL A 311 12.08 14.93 16.34
CA VAL A 311 12.31 14.40 17.69
C VAL A 311 13.76 13.96 17.83
N PHE A 312 14.29 13.18 16.90
CA PHE A 312 15.64 12.66 16.95
C PHE A 312 16.69 13.78 16.90
N THR A 313 16.47 14.81 16.07
CA THR A 313 17.45 15.90 15.91
C THR A 313 17.38 16.93 17.05
N HIS A 314 16.18 17.37 17.43
CA HIS A 314 16.01 18.49 18.37
C HIS A 314 15.82 18.05 19.81
N GLN A 315 15.06 16.98 20.06
CA GLN A 315 14.83 16.48 21.42
C GLN A 315 15.94 15.52 21.88
N LYS A 316 16.72 14.98 20.92
CA LYS A 316 17.82 14.03 21.13
C LYS A 316 17.43 12.82 21.99
N LYS A 317 16.16 12.43 21.89
CA LYS A 317 15.57 11.22 22.47
C LYS A 317 14.66 10.59 21.42
N GLY A 318 14.65 9.27 21.35
CA GLY A 318 13.81 8.58 20.37
C GLY A 318 13.38 7.22 20.87
N ARG A 319 12.07 6.94 20.84
CA ARG A 319 11.57 5.58 21.12
C ARG A 319 11.00 4.99 19.86
N VAL A 320 11.53 3.80 19.49
CA VAL A 320 11.20 3.13 18.22
C VAL A 320 10.62 1.76 18.53
N GLY A 321 9.38 1.51 18.06
CA GLY A 321 8.69 0.24 18.21
C GLY A 321 8.82 -0.65 16.98
N PHE A 322 8.91 -1.98 17.18
CA PHE A 322 8.96 -2.99 16.13
C PHE A 322 7.89 -4.05 16.41
N LEU A 323 6.74 -3.95 15.75
CA LEU A 323 5.63 -4.89 15.83
C LEU A 323 5.70 -5.89 14.68
N GLY A 324 5.66 -7.19 14.95
CA GLY A 324 5.64 -8.20 13.88
C GLY A 324 5.68 -9.64 14.35
N GLY A 325 5.89 -10.52 13.39
CA GLY A 325 5.96 -11.97 13.59
C GLY A 325 7.37 -12.47 13.90
N SER A 326 7.66 -13.73 13.52
CA SER A 326 8.95 -14.39 13.77
C SER A 326 10.14 -13.72 13.09
N ILE A 327 9.95 -13.09 11.94
CA ILE A 327 11.01 -12.39 11.21
C ILE A 327 11.42 -11.11 11.96
N THR A 328 10.46 -10.46 12.60
CA THR A 328 10.70 -9.32 13.49
C THR A 328 11.22 -9.77 14.87
N GLU A 329 10.82 -10.95 15.37
CA GLU A 329 11.37 -11.55 16.60
C GLU A 329 12.87 -11.82 16.46
N ALA A 330 13.30 -12.31 15.29
CA ALA A 330 14.70 -12.57 15.00
C ALA A 330 15.56 -11.28 15.03
N SER A 331 16.77 -11.40 15.56
CA SER A 331 17.74 -10.30 15.61
C SER A 331 18.42 -10.08 14.26
N GLY A 332 17.69 -9.60 13.28
CA GLY A 332 18.19 -9.39 11.91
C GLY A 332 17.93 -7.96 11.45
N TRP A 333 17.01 -7.78 10.50
CA TRP A 333 16.72 -6.48 9.89
C TRP A 333 16.42 -5.36 10.92
N ARG A 334 15.73 -5.69 12.03
CA ARG A 334 15.40 -4.70 13.07
C ARG A 334 16.67 -4.15 13.80
N ASN A 335 17.70 -4.99 14.00
CA ASN A 335 18.95 -4.55 14.56
C ASN A 335 19.69 -3.63 13.58
N HIS A 336 19.75 -4.01 12.29
CA HIS A 336 20.30 -3.14 11.24
C HIS A 336 19.59 -1.78 11.19
N ALA A 337 18.25 -1.77 11.26
CA ALA A 337 17.47 -0.54 11.30
C ALA A 337 17.82 0.30 12.56
N SER A 338 17.95 -0.34 13.72
CA SER A 338 18.34 0.34 14.96
C SER A 338 19.74 0.93 14.88
N ASP A 339 20.69 0.21 14.32
CA ASP A 339 22.07 0.68 14.14
C ASP A 339 22.14 1.80 13.09
N SER A 340 21.35 1.72 12.02
CA SER A 340 21.21 2.80 11.04
C SER A 340 20.66 4.09 11.66
N LEU A 341 19.67 4.00 12.54
CA LEU A 341 19.13 5.15 13.27
C LEU A 341 20.20 5.79 14.18
N LYS A 342 20.92 5.00 14.98
CA LYS A 342 22.03 5.48 15.84
C LYS A 342 23.11 6.16 15.00
N LYS A 343 23.47 5.60 13.85
CA LYS A 343 24.48 6.18 12.96
C LYS A 343 24.05 7.51 12.35
N ARG A 344 22.76 7.64 12.02
CA ARG A 344 22.20 8.87 11.41
C ARG A 344 21.98 9.98 12.42
N PHE A 345 21.69 9.62 13.66
CA PHE A 345 21.45 10.56 14.77
C PHE A 345 22.34 10.21 15.97
N PRO A 346 23.66 10.46 15.87
CA PRO A 346 24.62 10.00 16.87
C PRO A 346 24.46 10.65 18.24
N ASP A 347 23.84 11.84 18.32
CA ASP A 347 23.58 12.57 19.56
C ASP A 347 22.23 12.18 20.21
N THR A 348 21.50 11.21 19.64
CA THR A 348 20.17 10.82 20.10
C THR A 348 20.25 9.58 21.00
N GLU A 349 19.67 9.68 22.19
CA GLU A 349 19.43 8.55 23.06
C GLU A 349 18.22 7.75 22.54
N PHE A 350 18.47 6.54 22.04
CA PHE A 350 17.42 5.67 21.51
C PHE A 350 17.02 4.57 22.49
N GLU A 351 15.70 4.40 22.61
CA GLU A 351 15.08 3.23 23.21
C GLU A 351 14.36 2.41 22.12
N PHE A 352 14.70 1.13 21.99
CA PHE A 352 14.11 0.23 21.01
C PHE A 352 13.19 -0.79 21.69
N VAL A 353 11.91 -0.79 21.32
CA VAL A 353 10.89 -1.71 21.85
C VAL A 353 10.66 -2.81 20.83
N TYR A 354 11.17 -4.00 21.10
CA TYR A 354 11.08 -5.16 20.23
C TYR A 354 9.88 -6.04 20.61
N ALA A 355 8.82 -6.01 19.80
CA ALA A 355 7.58 -6.73 20.01
C ALA A 355 7.29 -7.71 18.86
N GLY A 356 8.32 -8.40 18.37
CA GLY A 356 8.17 -9.54 17.46
C GLY A 356 7.77 -10.79 18.24
N ILE A 357 6.70 -11.48 17.81
CA ILE A 357 6.26 -12.77 18.37
C ILE A 357 6.00 -13.73 17.21
N GLY A 358 6.71 -14.85 17.20
CA GLY A 358 6.58 -15.86 16.15
C GLY A 358 5.16 -16.35 15.97
N SER A 359 4.74 -16.52 14.72
CA SER A 359 3.41 -16.99 14.29
C SER A 359 2.26 -15.98 14.47
N THR A 360 2.51 -14.74 14.94
CA THR A 360 1.47 -13.72 15.12
C THR A 360 1.33 -12.82 13.89
N ASP A 361 0.09 -12.51 13.53
CA ASP A 361 -0.34 -11.65 12.43
C ASP A 361 -0.80 -10.27 12.93
N SER A 362 -1.35 -9.45 12.03
CA SER A 362 -1.85 -8.12 12.40
C SER A 362 -3.02 -8.16 13.37
N THR A 363 -3.88 -9.19 13.30
CA THR A 363 -4.99 -9.34 14.26
C THR A 363 -4.45 -9.45 15.68
N TYR A 364 -3.54 -10.38 15.93
CA TYR A 364 -2.92 -10.45 17.26
C TYR A 364 -2.10 -9.19 17.57
N GLY A 365 -1.45 -8.61 16.55
CA GLY A 365 -0.73 -7.34 16.66
C GLY A 365 -1.60 -6.22 17.22
N ALA A 366 -2.84 -6.06 16.72
CA ALA A 366 -3.76 -5.03 17.16
C ALA A 366 -4.16 -5.19 18.66
N TYR A 367 -4.43 -6.42 19.09
CA TYR A 367 -4.84 -6.68 20.48
C TYR A 367 -3.69 -6.58 21.50
N ARG A 368 -2.45 -6.86 21.09
CA ARG A 368 -1.27 -6.78 21.98
C ARG A 368 -0.48 -5.48 21.86
N LEU A 369 -0.83 -4.56 20.95
CA LEU A 369 -0.09 -3.33 20.66
C LEU A 369 0.12 -2.49 21.93
N HIS A 370 -0.92 -2.26 22.70
CA HIS A 370 -0.82 -1.50 23.94
C HIS A 370 0.12 -2.17 24.95
N ARG A 371 -0.10 -3.46 25.25
CA ARG A 371 0.71 -4.23 26.21
C ARG A 371 2.19 -4.24 25.84
N ASP A 372 2.50 -4.50 24.58
CA ASP A 372 3.87 -4.80 24.16
C ASP A 372 4.66 -3.56 23.74
N ILE A 373 3.98 -2.51 23.27
CA ILE A 373 4.64 -1.30 22.73
C ILE A 373 4.15 -0.03 23.41
N LEU A 374 2.85 0.31 23.34
CA LEU A 374 2.39 1.64 23.75
C LEU A 374 2.53 1.89 25.27
N SER A 375 2.37 0.87 26.09
CA SER A 375 2.59 0.94 27.56
C SER A 375 4.06 1.26 27.95
N LYS A 376 5.01 1.14 27.01
CA LYS A 376 6.43 1.45 27.27
C LYS A 376 6.73 2.96 27.18
N GLY A 377 5.75 3.76 26.81
CA GLY A 377 5.80 5.21 26.73
C GLY A 377 5.58 5.72 25.31
N LYS A 378 5.77 7.02 25.09
CA LYS A 378 5.53 7.67 23.79
C LYS A 378 6.43 7.08 22.71
N ILE A 379 5.85 6.49 21.68
CA ILE A 379 6.56 5.96 20.51
C ILE A 379 6.63 7.05 19.43
N ASP A 380 7.80 7.30 18.87
CA ASP A 380 8.04 8.33 17.86
C ASP A 380 8.09 7.73 16.44
N LEU A 381 8.56 6.48 16.32
CA LEU A 381 8.60 5.73 15.07
C LEU A 381 8.16 4.28 15.31
N LEU A 382 7.23 3.78 14.50
CA LEU A 382 6.72 2.42 14.61
C LEU A 382 6.90 1.66 13.29
N PHE A 383 7.55 0.51 13.34
CA PHE A 383 7.58 -0.47 12.26
C PHE A 383 6.50 -1.51 12.47
N ILE A 384 5.74 -1.82 11.41
CA ILE A 384 4.69 -2.85 11.39
C ILE A 384 5.03 -3.87 10.31
N GLU A 385 5.06 -5.15 10.69
CA GLU A 385 5.30 -6.27 9.80
C GLU A 385 4.32 -7.41 10.12
N SER A 386 3.59 -7.93 9.12
CA SER A 386 2.64 -9.03 9.32
C SER A 386 2.36 -9.85 8.05
N ALA A 387 2.77 -9.36 6.88
CA ALA A 387 2.38 -9.90 5.57
C ALA A 387 2.52 -11.43 5.45
N VAL A 388 3.65 -11.98 5.91
CA VAL A 388 3.91 -13.42 5.85
C VAL A 388 2.92 -14.21 6.71
N ASN A 389 2.63 -13.71 7.90
CA ASN A 389 1.71 -14.41 8.80
C ASN A 389 0.24 -14.25 8.38
N GLU A 390 -0.14 -13.15 7.71
CA GLU A 390 -1.48 -13.05 7.10
C GLU A 390 -1.75 -14.20 6.12
N LEU A 391 -0.74 -14.54 5.31
CA LEU A 391 -0.82 -15.67 4.39
C LEU A 391 -0.94 -17.01 5.14
N HIS A 392 -0.05 -17.24 6.10
CA HIS A 392 0.05 -18.53 6.78
C HIS A 392 -1.07 -18.80 7.78
N ASN A 393 -1.65 -17.75 8.36
CA ASN A 393 -2.77 -17.83 9.30
C ASN A 393 -4.13 -17.75 8.61
N SER A 394 -4.14 -17.72 7.26
CA SER A 394 -5.37 -17.72 6.45
C SER A 394 -6.31 -16.55 6.78
N ARG A 395 -5.74 -15.37 7.09
CA ARG A 395 -6.55 -14.18 7.38
C ARG A 395 -7.27 -13.70 6.13
N THR A 396 -8.50 -13.26 6.29
CA THR A 396 -9.28 -12.66 5.21
C THR A 396 -8.86 -11.20 4.96
N ARG A 397 -9.31 -10.62 3.86
CA ARG A 397 -9.09 -9.17 3.58
C ARG A 397 -9.68 -8.29 4.67
N ASP A 398 -10.83 -8.70 5.18
CA ASP A 398 -11.55 -8.02 6.24
C ASP A 398 -10.79 -8.07 7.57
N ASP A 399 -10.29 -9.25 7.97
CA ASP A 399 -9.44 -9.37 9.17
C ASP A 399 -8.23 -8.46 9.11
N ILE A 400 -7.52 -8.44 7.97
CA ILE A 400 -6.34 -7.61 7.75
C ILE A 400 -6.71 -6.12 7.84
N SER A 401 -7.80 -5.72 7.19
CA SER A 401 -8.23 -4.31 7.17
C SER A 401 -8.58 -3.81 8.56
N LYS A 402 -9.41 -4.54 9.31
CA LYS A 402 -9.78 -4.20 10.68
C LYS A 402 -8.57 -4.10 11.61
N ALA A 403 -7.64 -5.04 11.47
CA ALA A 403 -6.47 -5.14 12.32
C ALA A 403 -5.45 -4.02 12.06
N VAL A 404 -5.08 -3.81 10.79
CA VAL A 404 -4.07 -2.81 10.43
C VAL A 404 -4.59 -1.40 10.67
N GLU A 405 -5.86 -1.14 10.34
CA GLU A 405 -6.51 0.13 10.70
C GLU A 405 -6.51 0.33 12.22
N GLY A 406 -6.86 -0.72 12.97
CA GLY A 406 -6.83 -0.69 14.42
C GLY A 406 -5.46 -0.34 14.99
N ILE A 407 -4.39 -0.95 14.50
CA ILE A 407 -3.00 -0.63 14.90
C ILE A 407 -2.69 0.85 14.64
N ILE A 408 -3.00 1.35 13.45
CA ILE A 408 -2.72 2.75 13.07
C ILE A 408 -3.49 3.73 13.97
N LEU A 409 -4.77 3.49 14.19
CA LEU A 409 -5.62 4.37 14.99
C LEU A 409 -5.23 4.37 16.47
N GLN A 410 -4.92 3.20 17.05
CA GLN A 410 -4.38 3.10 18.42
C GLN A 410 -3.05 3.85 18.55
N ALA A 411 -2.11 3.65 17.62
CA ALA A 411 -0.81 4.30 17.63
C ALA A 411 -0.95 5.84 17.53
N ARG A 412 -1.81 6.35 16.64
CA ARG A 412 -2.05 7.80 16.48
C ARG A 412 -2.84 8.41 17.64
N ARG A 413 -3.72 7.66 18.29
CA ARG A 413 -4.38 8.11 19.52
C ARG A 413 -3.36 8.27 20.65
N HIS A 414 -2.42 7.33 20.75
CA HIS A 414 -1.35 7.36 21.73
C HIS A 414 -0.34 8.50 21.48
N ASN A 415 0.06 8.68 20.22
CA ASN A 415 0.91 9.79 19.78
C ASN A 415 0.46 10.29 18.40
N PRO A 416 -0.26 11.42 18.29
CA PRO A 416 -0.69 11.96 17.01
C PRO A 416 0.44 12.26 16.01
N ASN A 417 1.68 12.38 16.50
CA ASN A 417 2.86 12.69 15.69
C ASN A 417 3.69 11.44 15.35
N ILE A 418 3.19 10.24 15.65
CA ILE A 418 3.94 9.00 15.39
C ILE A 418 4.13 8.77 13.89
N ASP A 419 5.38 8.61 13.46
CA ASP A 419 5.65 8.14 12.10
C ASP A 419 5.58 6.62 12.06
N ILE A 420 4.98 6.08 10.99
CA ILE A 420 4.76 4.63 10.84
C ILE A 420 5.33 4.14 9.51
N ILE A 421 5.99 2.98 9.54
CA ILE A 421 6.52 2.27 8.38
C ILE A 421 5.94 0.86 8.35
N ALA A 422 5.18 0.54 7.30
CA ALA A 422 4.72 -0.82 7.01
C ALA A 422 5.72 -1.56 6.15
N GLN A 423 5.98 -2.83 6.45
CA GLN A 423 6.89 -3.69 5.71
C GLN A 423 6.15 -4.92 5.18
N TYR A 424 6.30 -5.17 3.87
CA TYR A 424 5.71 -6.32 3.20
C TYR A 424 6.82 -7.31 2.86
N LEU A 425 7.15 -8.15 3.85
CA LEU A 425 8.28 -9.07 3.77
C LEU A 425 7.99 -10.23 2.81
N TYR A 426 9.06 -10.85 2.38
CA TYR A 426 9.09 -11.90 1.38
C TYR A 426 8.60 -13.25 1.92
N ASP A 427 7.83 -13.96 1.07
CA ASP A 427 7.65 -15.41 1.10
C ASP A 427 7.53 -15.95 -0.35
N MET A 428 7.80 -17.24 -0.56
CA MET A 428 7.79 -17.82 -1.93
C MET A 428 6.48 -17.67 -2.68
N PRO A 429 5.29 -17.88 -2.07
CA PRO A 429 4.02 -17.62 -2.75
C PRO A 429 3.87 -16.18 -3.25
N TYR A 430 4.50 -15.21 -2.58
CA TYR A 430 4.51 -13.82 -3.01
C TYR A 430 5.40 -13.61 -4.25
N VAL A 431 6.57 -14.26 -4.28
CA VAL A 431 7.45 -14.25 -5.46
C VAL A 431 6.73 -14.81 -6.69
N GLU A 432 6.04 -15.94 -6.52
CA GLU A 432 5.27 -16.55 -7.62
C GLU A 432 4.16 -15.63 -8.13
N SER A 433 3.49 -14.92 -7.23
CA SER A 433 2.47 -13.93 -7.60
C SER A 433 3.09 -12.76 -8.36
N TYR A 434 4.20 -12.19 -7.86
CA TYR A 434 4.88 -11.08 -8.52
C TYR A 434 5.47 -11.45 -9.88
N ARG A 435 5.98 -12.67 -10.05
CA ARG A 435 6.42 -13.19 -11.36
C ARG A 435 5.29 -13.23 -12.38
N LYS A 436 4.07 -13.50 -11.93
CA LYS A 436 2.86 -13.42 -12.76
C LYS A 436 2.35 -11.98 -12.92
N GLY A 437 3.01 -10.98 -12.33
CA GLY A 437 2.61 -9.58 -12.33
C GLY A 437 1.46 -9.24 -11.39
N ILE A 438 1.12 -10.16 -10.50
CA ILE A 438 0.02 -10.01 -9.56
C ILE A 438 0.59 -9.55 -8.21
N THR A 439 0.11 -8.44 -7.69
CA THR A 439 0.40 -8.11 -6.29
C THR A 439 -0.32 -9.11 -5.39
N PRO A 440 0.40 -9.82 -4.49
CA PRO A 440 -0.26 -10.72 -3.54
C PRO A 440 -1.39 -10.01 -2.81
N TRP A 441 -2.54 -10.64 -2.72
CA TRP A 441 -3.74 -9.97 -2.20
C TRP A 441 -3.62 -9.55 -0.72
N GLN A 442 -2.82 -10.27 0.08
CA GLN A 442 -2.51 -9.89 1.45
C GLN A 442 -1.75 -8.57 1.49
N ILE A 443 -0.69 -8.45 0.66
CA ILE A 443 0.06 -7.21 0.51
C ILE A 443 -0.84 -6.08 -0.01
N ALA A 444 -1.71 -6.38 -0.98
CA ALA A 444 -2.66 -5.38 -1.50
C ALA A 444 -3.65 -4.90 -0.42
N ALA A 445 -4.11 -5.78 0.47
CA ALA A 445 -4.97 -5.41 1.60
C ALA A 445 -4.23 -4.51 2.61
N LEU A 446 -3.02 -4.90 3.02
CA LEU A 446 -2.14 -4.11 3.90
C LEU A 446 -1.85 -2.73 3.29
N ASP A 447 -1.48 -2.70 2.01
CA ASP A 447 -1.09 -1.46 1.32
C ASP A 447 -2.28 -0.52 1.13
N ARG A 448 -3.49 -1.04 0.94
CA ARG A 448 -4.72 -0.25 0.83
C ARG A 448 -4.96 0.59 2.10
N ILE A 449 -4.86 -0.01 3.27
CA ILE A 449 -5.03 0.69 4.55
C ILE A 449 -3.85 1.65 4.77
N SER A 450 -2.63 1.20 4.49
CA SER A 450 -1.44 2.06 4.57
C SER A 450 -1.58 3.30 3.67
N LEU A 451 -2.12 3.13 2.47
CA LEU A 451 -2.36 4.22 1.53
C LEU A 451 -3.38 5.23 2.07
N GLN A 452 -4.53 4.75 2.59
CA GLN A 452 -5.59 5.60 3.12
C GLN A 452 -5.10 6.48 4.27
N TYR A 453 -4.23 5.95 5.13
CA TYR A 453 -3.69 6.66 6.28
C TYR A 453 -2.35 7.35 6.03
N GLY A 454 -1.87 7.35 4.79
CA GLY A 454 -0.57 7.95 4.44
C GLY A 454 0.61 7.25 5.12
N ILE A 455 0.51 5.97 5.45
CA ILE A 455 1.58 5.21 6.10
C ILE A 455 2.69 4.93 5.08
N ASN A 456 3.94 5.22 5.46
CA ASN A 456 5.09 4.88 4.64
C ASN A 456 5.22 3.36 4.53
N ALA A 457 5.62 2.85 3.37
CA ALA A 457 5.68 1.41 3.16
C ALA A 457 6.91 0.99 2.35
N ILE A 458 7.33 -0.25 2.56
CA ILE A 458 8.39 -0.90 1.78
C ILE A 458 7.85 -2.25 1.31
N ASP A 459 7.79 -2.46 -0.01
CA ASP A 459 7.39 -3.73 -0.60
C ASP A 459 8.64 -4.59 -0.86
N GLN A 460 9.16 -5.16 0.21
CA GLN A 460 10.38 -5.98 0.17
C GLN A 460 10.17 -7.25 -0.64
N ALA A 461 8.98 -7.86 -0.59
CA ALA A 461 8.67 -9.06 -1.37
C ALA A 461 8.82 -8.82 -2.89
N ARG A 462 8.36 -7.66 -3.36
CA ARG A 462 8.50 -7.25 -4.76
C ARG A 462 9.96 -7.09 -5.17
N GLN A 463 10.78 -6.47 -4.30
CA GLN A 463 12.20 -6.26 -4.60
C GLN A 463 12.99 -7.56 -4.55
N VAL A 464 12.73 -8.41 -3.58
CA VAL A 464 13.34 -9.72 -3.48
C VAL A 464 13.03 -10.57 -4.73
N THR A 465 11.80 -10.49 -5.24
CA THR A 465 11.45 -11.13 -6.53
C THR A 465 12.35 -10.65 -7.66
N LYS A 466 12.55 -9.32 -7.79
CA LYS A 466 13.42 -8.76 -8.83
C LYS A 466 14.87 -9.24 -8.67
N TRP A 467 15.39 -9.30 -7.47
CA TRP A 467 16.75 -9.78 -7.21
C TRP A 467 16.92 -11.26 -7.55
N PHE A 468 15.92 -12.09 -7.27
CA PHE A 468 15.95 -13.50 -7.69
C PHE A 468 15.91 -13.66 -9.22
N GLU A 469 15.16 -12.80 -9.91
CA GLU A 469 15.08 -12.80 -11.38
C GLU A 469 16.36 -12.28 -12.05
N SER A 470 16.99 -11.25 -11.48
CA SER A 470 18.24 -10.67 -12.00
C SER A 470 19.49 -11.45 -11.61
N GLY A 471 19.38 -12.35 -10.62
CA GLY A 471 20.52 -13.08 -10.06
C GLY A 471 21.42 -12.25 -9.13
N GLU A 472 20.98 -11.07 -8.69
CA GLU A 472 21.72 -10.25 -7.72
C GLU A 472 21.86 -10.95 -6.37
N ILE A 473 20.87 -11.71 -5.97
CA ILE A 473 20.91 -12.60 -4.80
C ILE A 473 20.12 -13.87 -5.12
N SER A 474 20.66 -15.01 -4.80
CA SER A 474 19.93 -16.28 -4.96
C SER A 474 19.02 -16.54 -3.76
N GLN A 475 17.96 -17.34 -3.96
CA GLN A 475 17.11 -17.79 -2.86
C GLN A 475 17.91 -18.54 -1.78
N LYS A 476 18.94 -19.28 -2.17
CA LYS A 476 19.83 -20.01 -1.25
C LYS A 476 20.60 -19.07 -0.32
N GLU A 477 21.06 -17.94 -0.84
CA GLU A 477 21.78 -16.91 -0.08
C GLU A 477 20.83 -16.09 0.79
N PHE A 478 19.67 -15.69 0.24
CA PHE A 478 18.67 -14.94 0.95
C PHE A 478 18.05 -15.74 2.11
N GLY A 479 17.73 -17.00 1.87
CA GLY A 479 17.02 -17.89 2.78
C GLY A 479 15.55 -18.09 2.37
N GLY A 480 14.76 -18.71 3.25
CA GLY A 480 13.32 -18.83 3.11
C GLY A 480 12.59 -17.59 3.64
N CYS A 481 11.32 -17.76 4.08
CA CYS A 481 10.58 -16.67 4.75
C CYS A 481 11.32 -16.15 5.99
N HIS A 482 12.11 -17.00 6.65
CA HIS A 482 13.10 -16.58 7.66
C HIS A 482 14.44 -16.33 6.96
N PRO A 483 14.84 -15.05 6.78
CA PRO A 483 16.03 -14.70 6.04
C PRO A 483 17.32 -15.17 6.73
N LYS A 484 18.32 -15.49 5.93
CA LYS A 484 19.71 -15.60 6.37
C LYS A 484 20.33 -14.20 6.54
N PRO A 485 21.57 -14.08 7.07
CA PRO A 485 22.21 -12.77 7.23
C PRO A 485 22.17 -11.90 5.98
N ALA A 486 22.40 -12.47 4.78
CA ALA A 486 22.32 -11.74 3.51
C ALA A 486 20.91 -11.21 3.22
N GLY A 487 19.86 -11.99 3.53
CA GLY A 487 18.48 -11.54 3.38
C GLY A 487 18.09 -10.44 4.37
N HIS A 488 18.56 -10.51 5.60
CA HIS A 488 18.37 -9.42 6.57
C HIS A 488 19.09 -8.14 6.13
N GLN A 489 20.31 -8.25 5.59
CA GLN A 489 21.03 -7.10 5.04
C GLN A 489 20.31 -6.50 3.82
N ALA A 490 19.74 -7.36 2.97
CA ALA A 490 18.92 -6.92 1.83
C ALA A 490 17.67 -6.15 2.29
N TYR A 491 16.98 -6.57 3.33
CA TYR A 491 15.88 -5.80 3.92
C TYR A 491 16.36 -4.46 4.48
N ALA A 492 17.50 -4.45 5.18
CA ALA A 492 18.09 -3.25 5.75
C ALA A 492 18.42 -2.20 4.67
N SER A 493 18.94 -2.62 3.51
CA SER A 493 19.26 -1.68 2.42
C SER A 493 18.04 -0.92 1.89
N MET A 494 16.85 -1.55 1.90
CA MET A 494 15.61 -0.89 1.51
C MET A 494 15.11 0.08 2.60
N ILE A 495 15.32 -0.26 3.87
CA ILE A 495 15.02 0.63 5.00
C ILE A 495 15.94 1.85 4.96
N ASP A 496 17.23 1.65 4.70
CA ASP A 496 18.19 2.74 4.53
C ASP A 496 17.80 3.67 3.36
N CYS A 497 17.36 3.10 2.24
CA CYS A 497 16.85 3.87 1.12
C CYS A 497 15.62 4.71 1.52
N LEU A 498 14.71 4.16 2.33
CA LEU A 498 13.57 4.92 2.85
C LEU A 498 14.05 6.08 3.74
N PHE A 499 14.98 5.83 4.64
CA PHE A 499 15.56 6.86 5.52
C PHE A 499 16.30 7.94 4.72
N ASP A 500 17.14 7.55 3.75
CA ASP A 500 17.86 8.49 2.89
C ASP A 500 16.92 9.44 2.16
N ARG A 501 15.79 8.93 1.68
CA ARG A 501 14.77 9.73 0.99
C ARG A 501 13.92 10.57 1.93
N ALA A 502 13.57 10.03 3.11
CA ALA A 502 12.71 10.71 4.06
C ALA A 502 13.39 11.93 4.71
N TRP A 503 14.70 11.84 4.92
CA TRP A 503 15.48 12.81 5.67
C TRP A 503 16.41 13.63 4.78
N THR A 504 16.06 13.81 3.52
CA THR A 504 16.68 14.79 2.63
C THR A 504 16.10 16.19 2.90
N GLY A 505 16.97 17.17 3.11
CA GLY A 505 16.55 18.56 3.31
C GLY A 505 16.46 18.99 4.80
N PRO A 506 15.96 20.20 5.06
CA PRO A 506 15.96 20.77 6.41
C PRO A 506 15.00 20.02 7.34
N VAL A 507 15.41 19.90 8.59
CA VAL A 507 14.58 19.33 9.66
C VAL A 507 13.37 20.25 9.89
N ALA A 508 12.18 19.64 10.05
CA ALA A 508 10.97 20.40 10.34
C ALA A 508 11.10 21.18 11.66
N GLY A 509 10.68 22.45 11.67
CA GLY A 509 10.78 23.30 12.86
C GLY A 509 9.82 22.91 14.00
N GLN A 510 8.75 22.15 13.67
CA GLN A 510 7.74 21.71 14.63
C GLN A 510 7.13 20.36 14.25
N LEU A 511 6.53 19.70 15.23
CA LEU A 511 5.76 18.48 15.03
C LEU A 511 4.43 18.79 14.34
N VAL A 512 4.03 17.92 13.43
CA VAL A 512 2.75 18.05 12.70
C VAL A 512 1.93 16.77 12.93
N PRO A 513 0.79 16.85 13.61
CA PRO A 513 -0.07 15.69 13.82
C PRO A 513 -0.54 15.08 12.50
N HIS A 514 -0.49 13.76 12.41
CA HIS A 514 -1.03 13.04 11.27
C HIS A 514 -2.56 13.05 11.31
N LYS A 515 -3.18 13.31 10.15
CA LYS A 515 -4.64 13.23 10.01
C LYS A 515 -5.09 11.78 10.15
N THR A 516 -6.14 11.56 10.93
CA THR A 516 -6.75 10.23 11.07
C THR A 516 -7.76 9.91 9.97
N GLY A 517 -8.30 10.93 9.28
CA GLY A 517 -9.23 10.73 8.16
C GLY A 517 -10.54 10.03 8.54
N ARG A 518 -11.29 9.57 7.51
CA ARG A 518 -12.46 8.72 7.70
C ARG A 518 -12.00 7.28 7.96
N ARG A 519 -12.65 6.57 8.89
CA ARG A 519 -12.42 5.14 9.11
C ARG A 519 -12.70 4.37 7.83
N TYR A 520 -11.88 3.37 7.54
CA TYR A 520 -12.10 2.41 6.48
C TYR A 520 -13.20 1.42 6.88
N ASP A 521 -13.13 0.93 8.11
CA ASP A 521 -14.08 -0.02 8.67
C ASP A 521 -14.63 0.47 10.03
N ALA A 522 -15.95 0.47 10.16
CA ALA A 522 -16.60 0.87 11.42
C ALA A 522 -16.28 -0.04 12.60
N CYS A 523 -15.97 -1.31 12.30
CA CYS A 523 -15.62 -2.36 13.27
C CYS A 523 -14.10 -2.60 13.36
N SER A 524 -13.27 -1.62 12.95
CA SER A 524 -11.82 -1.73 13.09
C SER A 524 -11.40 -1.94 14.55
N TYR A 525 -10.29 -2.64 14.76
CA TYR A 525 -9.80 -2.98 16.12
C TYR A 525 -9.07 -1.79 16.78
N ASP A 526 -9.65 -0.60 16.71
CA ASP A 526 -9.05 0.62 17.26
C ASP A 526 -9.18 0.74 18.79
N GLN A 527 -10.06 -0.04 19.40
CA GLN A 527 -10.20 -0.19 20.85
C GLN A 527 -9.76 -1.57 21.34
N ALA A 528 -8.95 -2.28 20.53
CA ALA A 528 -8.52 -3.62 20.85
C ALA A 528 -7.58 -3.66 22.05
N GLY A 529 -7.83 -4.59 22.96
CA GLY A 529 -7.02 -4.81 24.14
C GLY A 529 -7.02 -6.27 24.59
N LEU A 530 -6.02 -6.62 25.39
CA LEU A 530 -5.96 -7.91 26.09
C LEU A 530 -6.42 -7.72 27.53
N HIS A 531 -7.49 -8.40 27.91
CA HIS A 531 -8.14 -8.29 29.20
C HIS A 531 -7.84 -9.51 30.08
N PRO A 532 -7.83 -9.35 31.43
CA PRO A 532 -7.35 -10.36 32.32
C PRO A 532 -8.29 -11.58 32.39
N LEU A 533 -7.72 -12.74 32.70
CA LEU A 533 -8.43 -13.99 32.88
C LEU A 533 -9.47 -13.97 34.05
N SER A 534 -9.34 -12.98 34.95
CA SER A 534 -10.29 -12.77 36.04
C SER A 534 -11.69 -12.35 35.63
N LEU A 535 -11.89 -11.93 34.38
CA LEU A 535 -13.23 -11.69 33.83
C LEU A 535 -14.05 -12.97 33.66
N ALA A 536 -13.41 -14.14 33.63
CA ALA A 536 -14.09 -15.41 33.46
C ALA A 536 -14.87 -15.78 34.73
N GLN A 537 -16.17 -16.08 34.57
CA GLN A 537 -17.00 -16.75 35.54
C GLN A 537 -17.01 -18.24 35.23
N ILE A 538 -16.18 -19.00 35.94
CA ILE A 538 -16.04 -20.46 35.73
C ILE A 538 -17.28 -21.17 36.26
N LYS A 539 -17.93 -21.94 35.39
CA LYS A 539 -19.06 -22.80 35.74
C LYS A 539 -18.60 -24.23 36.06
N SER A 540 -17.72 -24.79 35.23
CA SER A 540 -17.18 -26.14 35.39
C SER A 540 -15.86 -26.32 34.64
N GLY A 541 -15.00 -27.23 35.11
CA GLY A 541 -13.90 -27.86 34.37
C GLY A 541 -12.69 -26.97 34.00
N TRP A 542 -12.75 -25.66 34.16
CA TRP A 542 -11.65 -24.75 33.94
C TRP A 542 -10.80 -24.55 35.18
N LYS A 543 -9.50 -24.45 34.99
CA LYS A 543 -8.54 -24.13 36.07
C LYS A 543 -7.52 -23.08 35.57
N ARG A 544 -7.03 -22.27 36.49
CA ARG A 544 -5.88 -21.40 36.24
C ARG A 544 -4.61 -22.23 36.37
N VAL A 545 -3.76 -22.16 35.37
CA VAL A 545 -2.41 -22.75 35.33
C VAL A 545 -1.41 -21.60 35.27
N GLU A 546 -0.69 -21.43 36.36
CA GLU A 546 0.36 -20.41 36.45
C GLU A 546 1.67 -20.94 35.88
N ASN A 547 2.47 -20.03 35.26
CA ASN A 547 3.81 -20.35 34.76
C ASN A 547 3.85 -21.60 33.86
N TRP A 548 2.93 -21.70 32.91
CA TRP A 548 2.81 -22.87 32.04
C TRP A 548 4.09 -23.15 31.24
N GLN A 549 4.56 -24.40 31.23
CA GLN A 549 5.81 -24.83 30.59
C GLN A 549 5.61 -25.78 29.40
N GLY A 550 4.37 -26.07 29.06
CA GLY A 550 4.02 -27.06 28.02
C GLY A 550 3.49 -28.36 28.61
N THR A 551 3.07 -29.25 27.72
CA THR A 551 2.43 -30.54 28.13
C THR A 551 3.39 -31.74 28.07
N GLY A 552 4.65 -31.52 27.68
CA GLY A 552 5.62 -32.58 27.37
C GLY A 552 5.40 -33.24 26.00
N LYS A 553 4.36 -32.85 25.27
CA LYS A 553 4.04 -33.32 23.92
C LYS A 553 4.24 -32.18 22.91
N GLY A 554 5.20 -32.34 22.02
CA GLY A 554 5.58 -31.27 21.10
C GLY A 554 6.45 -30.17 21.73
N SER A 555 7.04 -29.33 20.89
CA SER A 555 7.80 -28.15 21.31
C SER A 555 6.86 -26.99 21.67
N VAL A 556 7.34 -26.01 22.43
CA VAL A 556 6.57 -24.82 22.82
C VAL A 556 7.29 -23.57 22.36
N ARG A 557 6.59 -22.64 21.74
CA ARG A 557 7.15 -21.32 21.39
C ARG A 557 7.55 -20.57 22.66
N LYS A 558 8.69 -19.86 22.58
CA LYS A 558 9.27 -19.16 23.75
C LYS A 558 8.28 -18.23 24.47
N HIS A 559 7.44 -17.54 23.72
CA HIS A 559 6.47 -16.60 24.26
C HIS A 559 5.30 -17.23 25.04
N ASP A 560 5.04 -18.51 24.83
CA ASP A 560 3.96 -19.20 25.52
C ASP A 560 4.43 -19.80 26.85
N LYS A 561 5.75 -19.95 27.01
CA LYS A 561 6.32 -20.47 28.26
C LYS A 561 6.31 -19.40 29.34
N GLY A 562 5.87 -19.81 30.53
CA GLY A 562 5.88 -18.93 31.71
C GLY A 562 4.68 -18.01 31.79
N LEU A 563 3.73 -18.06 30.85
CA LEU A 563 2.46 -17.34 30.95
C LEU A 563 1.46 -18.09 31.81
N ASP A 564 0.52 -17.35 32.34
CA ASP A 564 -0.66 -17.90 33.01
C ASP A 564 -1.78 -18.16 31.99
N TYR A 565 -2.47 -19.29 32.14
CA TYR A 565 -3.56 -19.68 31.26
C TYR A 565 -4.81 -20.10 32.08
N LEU A 566 -5.99 -19.85 31.50
CA LEU A 566 -7.14 -20.68 31.78
C LEU A 566 -7.05 -21.94 30.91
N GLU A 567 -7.11 -23.12 31.55
CA GLU A 567 -6.97 -24.41 30.89
C GLU A 567 -8.17 -25.30 31.23
N ALA A 568 -8.74 -25.93 30.22
CA ALA A 568 -9.60 -27.08 30.33
C ALA A 568 -9.02 -28.20 29.47
N THR A 569 -8.89 -29.43 30.01
CA THR A 569 -8.33 -30.59 29.31
C THR A 569 -9.38 -31.64 28.98
N GLU A 570 -10.53 -31.56 29.59
CA GLU A 570 -11.61 -32.52 29.44
C GLU A 570 -12.84 -31.87 28.78
N PRO A 571 -13.70 -32.66 28.10
CA PRO A 571 -14.98 -32.19 27.58
C PRO A 571 -15.95 -31.72 28.68
N GLY A 572 -16.83 -30.77 28.32
CA GLY A 572 -17.91 -30.29 29.22
C GLY A 572 -17.47 -29.18 30.19
N ALA A 573 -16.28 -28.65 30.06
CA ALA A 573 -15.89 -27.44 30.78
C ALA A 573 -16.64 -26.24 30.25
N GLU A 574 -17.18 -25.37 31.12
CA GLU A 574 -17.95 -24.19 30.73
C GLU A 574 -17.55 -22.97 31.56
N LEU A 575 -17.50 -21.81 30.89
CA LEU A 575 -17.35 -20.50 31.52
C LEU A 575 -18.19 -19.44 30.79
N THR A 576 -18.41 -18.32 31.48
CA THR A 576 -19.03 -17.12 30.90
C THR A 576 -18.15 -15.90 31.11
N VAL A 577 -18.27 -14.91 30.22
CA VAL A 577 -17.59 -13.61 30.32
C VAL A 577 -18.56 -12.52 29.92
N GLU A 578 -18.72 -11.54 30.77
CA GLU A 578 -19.40 -10.29 30.45
C GLU A 578 -18.38 -9.30 29.89
N PHE A 579 -18.68 -8.65 28.78
CA PHE A 579 -17.79 -7.67 28.15
C PHE A 579 -18.57 -6.58 27.43
N SER A 580 -17.95 -5.41 27.29
CA SER A 580 -18.48 -4.30 26.50
C SER A 580 -17.62 -4.10 25.26
N GLY A 581 -18.22 -4.17 24.05
CA GLY A 581 -17.44 -4.02 22.83
C GLY A 581 -18.13 -4.51 21.57
N THR A 582 -17.37 -4.53 20.47
CA THR A 582 -17.83 -4.96 19.14
C THR A 582 -17.23 -6.29 18.69
N ALA A 583 -16.23 -6.79 19.41
CA ALA A 583 -15.56 -8.04 19.08
C ALA A 583 -14.95 -8.69 20.32
N ILE A 584 -14.95 -10.04 20.32
CA ILE A 584 -14.27 -10.84 21.34
C ILE A 584 -13.54 -12.01 20.70
N GLY A 585 -12.36 -12.31 21.21
CA GLY A 585 -11.53 -13.44 20.79
C GLY A 585 -10.65 -13.95 21.93
N LEU A 586 -9.89 -14.99 21.64
CA LEU A 586 -9.02 -15.66 22.60
C LEU A 586 -7.61 -15.83 22.04
N PRO A 587 -6.59 -15.23 22.67
CA PRO A 587 -5.19 -15.60 22.46
C PRO A 587 -4.93 -16.98 23.07
N MET A 588 -4.87 -17.98 22.21
CA MET A 588 -4.81 -19.40 22.59
C MET A 588 -3.44 -20.01 22.27
N VAL A 589 -3.16 -21.14 22.90
CA VAL A 589 -2.06 -22.02 22.52
C VAL A 589 -2.63 -23.15 21.67
N ALA A 590 -2.48 -23.04 20.35
CA ALA A 590 -2.78 -24.13 19.44
C ALA A 590 -1.66 -25.18 19.53
N GLY A 591 -2.02 -26.45 19.77
CA GLY A 591 -1.03 -27.50 20.01
C GLY A 591 -1.55 -28.91 19.67
N PRO A 592 -0.73 -29.95 19.93
CA PRO A 592 -1.07 -31.31 19.55
C PRO A 592 -2.28 -31.91 20.28
N ASP A 593 -2.65 -31.33 21.40
CA ASP A 593 -3.68 -31.85 22.31
C ASP A 593 -4.96 -30.99 22.42
N VAL A 594 -5.16 -30.05 21.49
CA VAL A 594 -6.30 -29.16 21.48
C VAL A 594 -7.58 -29.84 20.96
N GLY A 595 -8.73 -29.48 21.53
CA GLY A 595 -10.05 -29.96 21.13
C GLY A 595 -10.79 -29.01 20.20
N ILE A 596 -12.06 -29.32 19.97
CA ILE A 596 -13.04 -28.42 19.38
C ILE A 596 -13.78 -27.73 20.51
N ILE A 597 -13.88 -26.41 20.44
CA ILE A 597 -14.66 -25.59 21.38
C ILE A 597 -15.95 -25.11 20.74
N GLU A 598 -16.93 -24.83 21.55
CA GLU A 598 -18.15 -24.15 21.13
C GLU A 598 -18.37 -22.89 21.96
N TRP A 599 -18.93 -21.88 21.29
CA TRP A 599 -19.31 -20.65 21.96
C TRP A 599 -20.61 -20.09 21.41
N LYS A 600 -21.21 -19.22 22.19
CA LYS A 600 -22.27 -18.32 21.77
C LYS A 600 -22.09 -16.96 22.45
N VAL A 601 -22.60 -15.91 21.84
CA VAL A 601 -22.72 -14.59 22.43
C VAL A 601 -24.21 -14.29 22.61
N ASP A 602 -24.55 -13.87 23.80
CA ASP A 602 -25.93 -13.59 24.25
C ASP A 602 -26.86 -14.79 23.98
N ASP A 603 -28.03 -14.56 23.41
CA ASP A 603 -28.99 -15.61 23.01
C ASP A 603 -28.73 -16.12 21.57
N GLY A 604 -27.56 -15.79 20.98
CA GLY A 604 -27.19 -16.25 19.65
C GLY A 604 -26.99 -17.78 19.55
N PRO A 605 -26.85 -18.30 18.34
CA PRO A 605 -26.63 -19.73 18.10
C PRO A 605 -25.24 -20.16 18.56
N TRP A 606 -25.13 -21.42 18.95
CA TRP A 606 -23.83 -22.05 19.19
C TRP A 606 -23.03 -22.12 17.88
N LYS A 607 -21.76 -21.74 17.96
CA LYS A 607 -20.77 -21.86 16.92
C LYS A 607 -19.65 -22.77 17.42
N SER A 608 -18.90 -23.38 16.52
CA SER A 608 -17.79 -24.27 16.84
C SER A 608 -16.49 -23.86 16.19
N LEU A 609 -15.35 -24.20 16.80
CA LEU A 609 -14.00 -23.93 16.31
C LEU A 609 -13.09 -25.12 16.59
N ASP A 610 -12.49 -25.64 15.53
CA ASP A 610 -11.35 -26.55 15.63
C ASP A 610 -10.08 -25.71 15.89
N GLN A 611 -9.47 -25.90 17.06
CA GLN A 611 -8.26 -25.19 17.47
C GLN A 611 -6.98 -25.75 16.80
N PHE A 612 -7.09 -26.89 16.11
CA PHE A 612 -5.95 -27.58 15.53
C PHE A 612 -5.49 -26.88 14.24
N THR A 613 -4.27 -26.40 14.22
CA THR A 613 -3.66 -25.76 13.04
C THR A 613 -2.77 -26.75 12.28
N LYS A 614 -2.37 -26.42 11.05
CA LYS A 614 -1.37 -27.20 10.29
C LYS A 614 -0.04 -27.41 11.02
N TRP A 615 0.25 -26.59 12.03
CA TRP A 615 1.49 -26.64 12.82
C TRP A 615 1.33 -27.43 14.12
N SER A 616 0.10 -27.75 14.54
CA SER A 616 -0.22 -28.28 15.88
C SER A 616 0.32 -29.70 16.13
N ARG A 617 0.62 -30.50 15.10
CA ARG A 617 1.11 -31.88 15.28
C ARG A 617 2.34 -32.02 16.19
N GLY A 618 3.23 -31.03 16.20
CA GLY A 618 4.47 -31.10 16.98
C GLY A 618 4.85 -29.81 17.69
N LEU A 619 3.97 -28.81 17.68
CA LEU A 619 4.28 -27.46 18.15
C LEU A 619 3.10 -26.83 18.87
N HIS A 620 3.34 -26.30 20.06
CA HIS A 620 2.46 -25.35 20.71
C HIS A 620 2.86 -23.94 20.25
N ILE A 621 1.90 -23.22 19.64
CA ILE A 621 2.13 -21.89 19.06
C ILE A 621 1.06 -20.89 19.52
N PRO A 622 1.43 -19.62 19.69
CA PRO A 622 0.46 -18.56 19.97
C PRO A 622 -0.45 -18.38 18.75
N TRP A 623 -1.74 -18.34 18.98
CA TRP A 623 -2.75 -18.15 17.94
C TRP A 623 -3.91 -17.35 18.48
N ILE A 624 -4.36 -16.34 17.76
CA ILE A 624 -5.56 -15.61 18.16
C ILE A 624 -6.75 -16.07 17.32
N TYR A 625 -7.80 -16.51 17.97
CA TYR A 625 -9.09 -16.80 17.37
C TYR A 625 -10.09 -15.72 17.75
N MET A 626 -10.58 -14.97 16.76
CA MET A 626 -11.70 -14.06 16.95
C MET A 626 -13.00 -14.87 16.90
N LEU A 627 -13.72 -14.92 18.02
CA LEU A 627 -14.98 -15.65 18.15
C LEU A 627 -16.12 -14.84 17.53
N GLU A 628 -16.17 -13.54 17.82
CA GLU A 628 -17.10 -12.58 17.21
C GLU A 628 -16.34 -11.30 16.80
N LYS A 629 -16.79 -10.66 15.70
CA LYS A 629 -16.05 -9.54 15.09
C LYS A 629 -16.86 -8.27 14.84
N GLU A 630 -18.18 -8.36 14.79
CA GLU A 630 -19.07 -7.28 14.34
C GLU A 630 -20.34 -7.23 15.19
N LEU A 631 -20.17 -7.37 16.49
CA LEU A 631 -21.27 -7.19 17.42
C LEU A 631 -21.69 -5.70 17.44
N PRO A 632 -22.96 -5.40 17.70
CA PRO A 632 -23.37 -4.06 18.07
C PRO A 632 -22.53 -3.56 19.25
N LEU A 633 -22.15 -2.28 19.26
CA LEU A 633 -21.45 -1.73 20.42
C LEU A 633 -22.37 -1.78 21.65
N GLY A 634 -21.97 -2.51 22.68
CA GLY A 634 -22.77 -2.70 23.89
C GLY A 634 -22.22 -3.78 24.81
N GLU A 635 -23.00 -4.07 25.83
CA GLU A 635 -22.73 -5.17 26.79
C GLU A 635 -23.15 -6.51 26.17
N HIS A 636 -22.29 -7.50 26.32
CA HIS A 636 -22.47 -8.84 25.78
C HIS A 636 -22.02 -9.91 26.78
N THR A 637 -22.55 -11.10 26.63
CA THR A 637 -22.13 -12.28 27.41
C THR A 637 -21.65 -13.38 26.47
N LEU A 638 -20.35 -13.69 26.51
CA LEU A 638 -19.78 -14.87 25.86
C LEU A 638 -20.03 -16.10 26.77
N THR A 639 -20.57 -17.18 26.23
CA THR A 639 -20.53 -18.51 26.82
C THR A 639 -19.61 -19.40 26.01
N LEU A 640 -18.63 -20.03 26.65
CA LEU A 640 -17.62 -20.89 26.04
C LEU A 640 -17.63 -22.26 26.70
N ARG A 641 -17.62 -23.33 25.88
CA ARG A 641 -17.49 -24.70 26.37
C ARG A 641 -16.56 -25.56 25.54
N THR A 642 -15.92 -26.55 26.18
CA THR A 642 -15.20 -27.64 25.53
C THR A 642 -16.15 -28.76 25.13
N THR A 643 -15.86 -29.42 24.00
CA THR A 643 -16.68 -30.52 23.47
C THR A 643 -15.93 -31.86 23.57
N ASP A 644 -16.64 -32.96 23.32
CA ASP A 644 -16.09 -34.32 23.15
C ASP A 644 -15.57 -34.56 21.72
N GLN A 645 -15.47 -33.49 20.89
CA GLN A 645 -14.97 -33.54 19.55
C GLN A 645 -13.55 -32.97 19.47
N LYS A 646 -12.78 -33.50 18.54
CA LYS A 646 -11.42 -33.02 18.24
C LYS A 646 -11.04 -33.28 16.79
N ASN A 647 -10.02 -32.58 16.33
CA ASN A 647 -9.39 -32.90 15.05
C ASN A 647 -8.87 -34.35 15.05
N GLU A 648 -8.97 -35.05 13.92
CA GLU A 648 -8.46 -36.43 13.79
C GLU A 648 -6.99 -36.58 14.14
N ASN A 649 -6.20 -35.52 13.96
CA ASN A 649 -4.77 -35.47 14.26
C ASN A 649 -4.47 -35.00 15.69
N SER A 650 -5.48 -34.62 16.48
CA SER A 650 -5.29 -34.19 17.85
C SER A 650 -5.29 -35.38 18.81
N ILE A 651 -4.46 -35.29 19.83
CA ILE A 651 -4.33 -36.31 20.88
C ILE A 651 -5.09 -35.99 22.17
N GLY A 652 -5.87 -34.88 22.20
CA GLY A 652 -6.60 -34.44 23.38
C GLY A 652 -7.75 -33.49 23.06
N TYR A 653 -8.34 -32.91 24.13
CA TYR A 653 -9.49 -32.02 24.08
C TYR A 653 -9.19 -30.66 24.71
N ALA A 654 -7.93 -30.34 24.92
CA ALA A 654 -7.53 -29.15 25.66
C ALA A 654 -7.93 -27.84 24.96
N CYS A 655 -8.25 -26.86 25.79
CA CYS A 655 -8.34 -25.46 25.42
C CYS A 655 -7.54 -24.64 26.42
N ARG A 656 -6.65 -23.76 25.92
CA ARG A 656 -5.79 -22.89 26.73
C ARG A 656 -5.73 -21.51 26.14
N PHE A 657 -6.03 -20.49 26.94
CA PHE A 657 -5.89 -19.10 26.51
C PHE A 657 -5.38 -18.20 27.63
N SER A 658 -4.63 -17.16 27.29
CA SER A 658 -3.91 -16.31 28.24
C SER A 658 -4.61 -14.99 28.57
N ALA A 659 -5.62 -14.61 27.82
CA ALA A 659 -6.36 -13.36 27.98
C ALA A 659 -7.68 -13.42 27.21
N PHE A 660 -8.53 -12.42 27.42
CA PHE A 660 -9.65 -12.12 26.53
C PHE A 660 -9.25 -10.97 25.58
N ALA A 661 -9.36 -11.18 24.28
CA ALA A 661 -9.11 -10.16 23.27
C ALA A 661 -10.44 -9.44 22.98
N ILE A 662 -10.63 -8.24 23.52
CA ILE A 662 -11.88 -7.48 23.41
C ILE A 662 -11.60 -6.19 22.64
N ASN A 663 -12.44 -5.85 21.66
CA ASN A 663 -12.47 -4.55 20.99
C ASN A 663 -13.59 -3.70 21.57
N GLY A 664 -13.29 -2.95 22.63
CA GLY A 664 -14.27 -2.18 23.38
C GLY A 664 -13.67 -1.34 24.50
N ASN A 665 -14.51 -0.55 25.17
CA ASN A 665 -14.09 0.47 26.15
C ASN A 665 -13.84 -0.06 27.57
N ASN A 666 -13.61 -1.33 27.79
CA ASN A 666 -13.31 -1.86 29.11
C ASN A 666 -11.84 -1.56 29.49
N HIS A 667 -11.60 -0.34 29.92
CA HIS A 667 -10.36 0.09 30.58
C HIS A 667 -10.61 0.41 32.04
#